data_c56eba60f54d26a61900ce8a5545161c
#
_entry.id   c56eba60f54d26a61900ce8a5545161c
#
_cell.length_a   1.000
_cell.length_b   1.000
_cell.length_c   1.000
_cell.angle_alpha   90.00
_cell.angle_beta   90.00
_cell.angle_gamma   90.00
#
_symmetry.space_group_name_H-M   'P 1'
#
loop_
_entity.id
_entity.type
_entity.pdbx_description
1 polymer ?
#
loop_
_entity_poly.entity_id
_entity_poly.type
_entity_poly.pdbx_seq_one_letter_code
_entity_poly.pdbx_strand_id
1 'polypeptide(L)'
;MRKLLSVLLATLLLGASGLAAQERFEVRRVELDSLVRFLNRHFPEKFYCVKDAAEQSTFSVSAPREAFVDAAFAQLQEKGYTVSSWQDCRFILHGKSVYTTLPSGLFDDGRKLTDDSGLQQYLAEQSAVATFQNKVYEIGDPGARQSGKAYVSGHVRDISSNEPLAGVSVYDEKTGAYAVTDADGFYRVALPLGEGQLNFSGYSMDDMHLTLKVFDDGTLDVQMKEKVTSLTGAVIAADAVSHHRDAKMGIERVRMEVINKIPTAFGEGDILHAVLTLPGVKSVGEASSGFNVRGGSTDQNLILFNDGTIYNPTHLFGIFSAFNPDIVSEVELYKSSIPAEFGGRISSVLDVHSREGNANKIAGSMGIGLLTSRFQLEGPLVKGRTTFIAGARTTYSNWILNLLPQNSNYHGGRASFSDVNASVTHKINESNTLQGHFYWSRDRFSFSRDTTFRYANLNASLKWRSRISSRLNHTAVAGYDQYAASLENTLGENLKSGYRVDTQIRQAFAKSTFRYAVSDVHNLSFGGQATWYHLLPGEMNPLYENSLVAHTLLPAQDALEPSLFASDNWTVTSRLSLEGGIRLSGLLALHPAKFYLHPEFRLSGKYSLRDNLSVKAGFNTMTQHIHLISNTSSISPIDTWQLSTDRIRPQTGWQAASGLYWTVADGAVDLTLEAYYKRTLHQLDYRSGARLLMNENLADDLVETRGKAWGVELMARKTTGKLTGWISYTYARSMLQEMQDRGVETINGGAWYNAPHDKPHEIKFVGNYKFTHRYSVSANLEYATGRPVTLPVASFRYGGGYRLAYSLRNAHRIPDYFRLDLAVNIDPGHYLRQFSHMSFTIGVYNVTARKNAYSVYFTPEGSYMLSVFACPIPYINLNLKF
;
A
#
# COMPACT_ATOMS: atom_id res chain seq x y z
N MET A 1 5.63 -48.52 -79.59
CA MET A 1 6.73 -48.79 -78.62
C MET A 1 8.07 -48.12 -78.98
N ARG A 2 8.47 -47.81 -80.22
CA ARG A 2 9.74 -47.07 -80.48
C ARG A 2 9.76 -45.59 -80.25
N LYS A 3 8.60 -44.94 -80.25
CA LYS A 3 8.47 -43.43 -79.91
C LYS A 3 8.41 -43.15 -78.43
N LEU A 4 8.05 -44.07 -77.56
CA LEU A 4 8.07 -43.91 -76.11
C LEU A 4 9.47 -44.11 -75.54
N LEU A 5 10.29 -44.95 -76.14
CA LEU A 5 11.67 -45.20 -75.67
C LEU A 5 12.63 -44.08 -76.01
N SER A 6 12.35 -43.29 -77.09
CA SER A 6 13.17 -42.12 -77.46
C SER A 6 12.79 -40.86 -76.62
N VAL A 7 11.58 -40.78 -76.11
CA VAL A 7 11.20 -39.72 -75.18
C VAL A 7 11.74 -39.99 -73.75
N LEU A 8 11.76 -41.24 -73.32
CA LEU A 8 12.32 -41.65 -72.04
C LEU A 8 13.87 -41.53 -72.03
N LEU A 9 14.54 -41.80 -73.19
CA LEU A 9 16.02 -41.61 -73.27
C LEU A 9 16.40 -40.15 -73.37
N ALA A 10 15.55 -39.27 -73.97
CA ALA A 10 15.75 -37.83 -74.00
C ALA A 10 15.49 -37.17 -72.63
N THR A 11 14.58 -37.69 -71.84
CA THR A 11 14.35 -37.23 -70.48
C THR A 11 15.42 -37.73 -69.50
N LEU A 12 16.06 -38.88 -69.76
CA LEU A 12 17.19 -39.37 -68.95
C LEU A 12 18.51 -38.72 -69.32
N LEU A 13 18.65 -38.15 -70.50
CA LEU A 13 19.86 -37.41 -70.94
C LEU A 13 19.78 -35.94 -70.58
N LEU A 14 18.57 -35.40 -70.32
CA LEU A 14 18.37 -34.05 -69.80
C LEU A 14 18.43 -34.00 -68.27
N GLY A 15 18.42 -35.12 -67.60
CA GLY A 15 18.56 -35.23 -66.16
C GLY A 15 20.00 -35.35 -65.64
N ALA A 16 21.01 -35.43 -66.52
CA ALA A 16 22.38 -35.64 -66.14
C ALA A 16 23.32 -34.44 -66.46
N SER A 17 22.79 -33.29 -66.78
CA SER A 17 23.59 -32.07 -67.00
C SER A 17 23.08 -30.87 -66.22
N GLY A 18 22.55 -31.10 -65.01
CA GLY A 18 22.34 -30.13 -63.96
C GLY A 18 23.58 -29.92 -63.09
N LEU A 19 24.75 -29.75 -63.72
CA LEU A 19 25.80 -28.92 -63.08
C LEU A 19 25.23 -27.53 -63.09
N ALA A 20 24.57 -27.11 -61.95
CA ALA A 20 24.26 -25.73 -61.68
C ALA A 20 25.56 -24.96 -61.87
N ALA A 21 25.63 -24.12 -62.87
CA ALA A 21 26.67 -23.08 -62.97
C ALA A 21 26.58 -22.32 -61.67
N GLN A 22 27.52 -22.54 -60.76
CA GLN A 22 27.56 -21.74 -59.51
C GLN A 22 27.65 -20.30 -59.93
N GLU A 23 26.65 -19.54 -59.62
CA GLU A 23 26.56 -18.11 -59.90
C GLU A 23 27.82 -17.46 -59.31
N ARG A 24 28.74 -17.03 -60.20
CA ARG A 24 30.02 -16.48 -59.81
C ARG A 24 29.87 -14.98 -59.79
N PHE A 25 30.12 -14.37 -58.64
CA PHE A 25 30.17 -12.89 -58.57
C PHE A 25 31.57 -12.41 -58.85
N GLU A 26 31.68 -11.36 -59.61
CA GLU A 26 32.93 -10.70 -59.95
C GLU A 26 32.81 -9.18 -59.87
N VAL A 27 33.66 -8.57 -59.07
CA VAL A 27 33.81 -7.13 -58.95
C VAL A 27 35.27 -6.76 -59.23
N ARG A 28 35.52 -5.87 -60.17
CA ARG A 28 36.89 -5.50 -60.61
C ARG A 28 37.16 -4.03 -60.33
N ARG A 29 38.24 -3.71 -59.62
CA ARG A 29 38.79 -2.37 -59.35
C ARG A 29 37.73 -1.40 -58.83
N VAL A 30 36.95 -1.76 -57.82
CA VAL A 30 35.94 -0.92 -57.20
C VAL A 30 36.47 -0.30 -55.89
N GLU A 31 36.05 0.92 -55.61
CA GLU A 31 36.29 1.53 -54.30
C GLU A 31 35.49 0.81 -53.19
N LEU A 32 35.90 0.96 -51.91
CA LEU A 32 35.27 0.33 -50.74
C LEU A 32 33.75 0.58 -50.68
N ASP A 33 33.30 1.80 -50.89
CA ASP A 33 31.89 2.15 -50.91
C ASP A 33 31.08 1.40 -51.98
N SER A 34 31.69 1.18 -53.18
CA SER A 34 31.06 0.42 -54.24
C SER A 34 31.01 -1.08 -53.96
N LEU A 35 32.04 -1.59 -53.30
CA LEU A 35 32.08 -2.99 -52.81
C LEU A 35 31.02 -3.21 -51.73
N VAL A 36 30.88 -2.31 -50.77
CA VAL A 36 29.86 -2.37 -49.72
C VAL A 36 28.46 -2.27 -50.30
N ARG A 37 28.21 -1.38 -51.28
CA ARG A 37 26.92 -1.30 -51.98
C ARG A 37 26.60 -2.57 -52.75
N PHE A 38 27.60 -3.23 -53.36
CA PHE A 38 27.44 -4.50 -54.01
C PHE A 38 27.04 -5.60 -53.02
N LEU A 39 27.75 -5.71 -51.86
CA LEU A 39 27.46 -6.66 -50.79
C LEU A 39 26.04 -6.46 -50.25
N ASN A 40 25.63 -5.20 -49.93
CA ASN A 40 24.30 -4.91 -49.42
C ASN A 40 23.16 -5.19 -50.42
N ARG A 41 23.46 -5.23 -51.73
CA ARG A 41 22.47 -5.56 -52.76
C ARG A 41 22.27 -7.09 -52.93
N HIS A 42 23.29 -7.88 -52.71
CA HIS A 42 23.26 -9.30 -53.07
C HIS A 42 23.25 -10.27 -51.90
N PHE A 43 23.52 -9.77 -50.66
CA PHE A 43 23.55 -10.59 -49.44
C PHE A 43 22.58 -10.03 -48.39
N PRO A 44 22.04 -10.94 -47.53
CA PRO A 44 21.03 -10.53 -46.54
C PRO A 44 21.65 -9.73 -45.38
N GLU A 45 22.93 -9.93 -45.10
CA GLU A 45 23.65 -9.15 -44.08
C GLU A 45 23.79 -7.68 -44.45
N LYS A 46 23.85 -6.81 -43.43
CA LYS A 46 24.06 -5.36 -43.64
C LYS A 46 25.53 -5.00 -43.43
N PHE A 47 26.12 -4.36 -44.44
CA PHE A 47 27.51 -3.96 -44.45
C PHE A 47 27.60 -2.42 -44.35
N TYR A 48 28.49 -1.98 -43.46
CA TYR A 48 28.74 -0.54 -43.24
C TYR A 48 30.24 -0.26 -43.34
N CYS A 49 30.64 0.87 -43.94
CA CYS A 49 32.00 1.35 -43.97
C CYS A 49 32.05 2.84 -43.68
N VAL A 50 33.21 3.30 -43.20
CA VAL A 50 33.49 4.74 -43.09
C VAL A 50 34.30 5.16 -44.32
N LYS A 51 33.84 6.16 -45.02
CA LYS A 51 34.57 6.73 -46.16
C LYS A 51 35.67 7.68 -45.62
N ASP A 52 36.90 7.27 -45.67
CA ASP A 52 38.05 8.16 -45.38
C ASP A 52 38.49 8.82 -46.67
N ALA A 53 38.48 10.15 -46.74
CA ALA A 53 38.74 10.96 -47.93
C ALA A 53 40.19 10.79 -48.47
N ALA A 54 41.09 10.20 -47.72
CA ALA A 54 42.50 9.98 -48.05
C ALA A 54 42.79 8.58 -48.67
N GLU A 55 41.81 7.68 -48.78
CA GLU A 55 42.08 6.28 -49.10
C GLU A 55 41.54 5.92 -50.47
N GLN A 56 42.46 5.68 -51.43
CA GLN A 56 42.18 5.26 -52.81
C GLN A 56 42.35 3.73 -52.99
N SER A 57 41.99 2.91 -52.03
CA SER A 57 42.06 1.44 -52.13
C SER A 57 40.99 0.88 -53.05
N THR A 58 41.41 0.17 -54.14
CA THR A 58 40.50 -0.53 -55.04
C THR A 58 40.51 -2.05 -54.73
N PHE A 59 39.36 -2.69 -54.86
CA PHE A 59 39.12 -4.10 -54.58
C PHE A 59 38.70 -4.85 -55.83
N SER A 60 39.22 -6.06 -56.02
CA SER A 60 38.86 -6.96 -57.13
C SER A 60 38.62 -8.38 -56.57
N VAL A 61 37.36 -8.76 -56.45
CA VAL A 61 36.93 -10.01 -55.85
C VAL A 61 36.19 -10.84 -56.90
N SER A 62 36.58 -12.10 -57.09
CA SER A 62 35.90 -13.06 -57.97
C SER A 62 35.77 -14.40 -57.26
N ALA A 63 34.56 -14.78 -56.86
CA ALA A 63 34.28 -16.04 -56.17
C ALA A 63 32.85 -16.51 -56.45
N PRO A 64 32.54 -17.82 -56.21
CA PRO A 64 31.17 -18.28 -56.15
C PRO A 64 30.37 -17.53 -55.13
N ARG A 65 29.04 -17.37 -55.34
CA ARG A 65 28.16 -16.59 -54.49
C ARG A 65 28.31 -16.95 -53.01
N GLU A 66 28.42 -18.23 -52.68
CA GLU A 66 28.53 -18.73 -51.28
C GLU A 66 29.83 -18.30 -50.61
N ALA A 67 30.94 -18.22 -51.38
CA ALA A 67 32.28 -17.86 -50.90
C ALA A 67 32.64 -16.38 -51.14
N PHE A 68 31.77 -15.57 -51.74
CA PHE A 68 32.09 -14.23 -52.16
C PHE A 68 32.35 -13.27 -50.99
N VAL A 69 31.57 -13.40 -49.92
CA VAL A 69 31.71 -12.58 -48.72
C VAL A 69 33.03 -12.86 -48.02
N ASP A 70 33.40 -14.13 -47.89
CA ASP A 70 34.66 -14.52 -47.27
C ASP A 70 35.86 -14.08 -48.08
N ALA A 71 35.78 -14.19 -49.43
CA ALA A 71 36.82 -13.71 -50.35
C ALA A 71 36.95 -12.19 -50.30
N ALA A 72 35.85 -11.47 -50.18
CA ALA A 72 35.87 -10.02 -50.02
C ALA A 72 36.50 -9.62 -48.66
N PHE A 73 36.20 -10.34 -47.60
CA PHE A 73 36.77 -10.10 -46.26
C PHE A 73 38.29 -10.39 -46.25
N ALA A 74 38.74 -11.49 -46.89
CA ALA A 74 40.15 -11.79 -46.98
C ALA A 74 40.93 -10.65 -47.68
N GLN A 75 40.39 -10.11 -48.74
CA GLN A 75 40.99 -8.97 -49.47
C GLN A 75 40.96 -7.67 -48.68
N LEU A 76 39.90 -7.45 -47.90
CA LEU A 76 39.81 -6.28 -46.99
C LEU A 76 40.89 -6.37 -45.90
N GLN A 77 41.06 -7.56 -45.29
CA GLN A 77 42.07 -7.82 -44.26
C GLN A 77 43.51 -7.66 -44.81
N GLU A 78 43.78 -8.14 -46.01
CA GLU A 78 45.09 -8.01 -46.67
C GLU A 78 45.45 -6.52 -46.87
N LYS A 79 44.46 -5.65 -47.06
CA LYS A 79 44.61 -4.21 -47.20
C LYS A 79 44.50 -3.41 -45.88
N GLY A 80 44.54 -4.09 -44.74
CA GLY A 80 44.55 -3.46 -43.41
C GLY A 80 43.18 -3.06 -42.84
N TYR A 81 42.11 -3.53 -43.48
CA TYR A 81 40.75 -3.29 -42.93
C TYR A 81 40.40 -4.38 -41.90
N THR A 82 39.75 -3.99 -40.83
CA THR A 82 39.16 -4.90 -39.86
C THR A 82 37.66 -4.99 -40.09
N VAL A 83 37.12 -6.21 -40.03
CA VAL A 83 35.70 -6.48 -40.13
C VAL A 83 35.19 -6.87 -38.75
N SER A 84 34.33 -6.08 -38.15
CA SER A 84 33.68 -6.36 -36.87
C SER A 84 32.22 -6.75 -37.09
N SER A 85 31.75 -7.77 -36.39
CA SER A 85 30.39 -8.29 -36.52
C SER A 85 29.57 -7.93 -35.28
N TRP A 86 28.35 -7.47 -35.50
CA TRP A 86 27.35 -7.24 -34.43
C TRP A 86 25.94 -7.54 -34.98
N GLN A 87 25.33 -8.57 -34.47
CA GLN A 87 24.04 -9.08 -35.00
C GLN A 87 24.20 -9.39 -36.52
N ASP A 88 23.23 -8.93 -37.33
CA ASP A 88 23.26 -9.10 -38.81
C ASP A 88 24.06 -7.99 -39.50
N CYS A 89 24.83 -7.20 -38.77
CA CYS A 89 25.63 -6.08 -39.31
C CYS A 89 27.10 -6.40 -39.30
N ARG A 90 27.81 -5.98 -40.38
CA ARG A 90 29.24 -6.07 -40.55
C ARG A 90 29.82 -4.68 -40.76
N PHE A 91 30.77 -4.29 -39.91
CA PHE A 91 31.41 -2.97 -39.94
C PHE A 91 32.83 -3.12 -40.46
N ILE A 92 33.14 -2.43 -41.57
CA ILE A 92 34.42 -2.49 -42.24
C ILE A 92 35.14 -1.14 -41.94
N LEU A 93 36.25 -1.23 -41.20
CA LEU A 93 37.01 -0.08 -40.73
C LEU A 93 38.49 -0.25 -41.00
N HIS A 94 39.22 0.83 -41.34
CA HIS A 94 40.68 0.82 -41.52
C HIS A 94 41.38 1.24 -40.22
N GLY A 95 42.24 0.40 -39.69
CA GLY A 95 43.02 0.67 -38.48
C GLY A 95 42.17 0.87 -37.18
N LYS A 96 40.88 0.57 -37.22
CA LYS A 96 39.95 0.69 -36.11
C LYS A 96 39.06 -0.55 -36.04
N SER A 97 38.48 -0.84 -34.88
CA SER A 97 37.48 -1.88 -34.69
C SER A 97 36.26 -1.36 -33.97
N VAL A 98 35.10 -1.93 -34.25
CA VAL A 98 33.89 -1.71 -33.48
C VAL A 98 33.94 -2.59 -32.25
N TYR A 99 33.89 -1.97 -31.07
CA TYR A 99 33.79 -2.68 -29.82
C TYR A 99 32.32 -2.89 -29.49
N THR A 100 31.89 -4.14 -29.45
CA THR A 100 30.55 -4.52 -29.02
C THR A 100 30.45 -4.64 -27.49
N THR A 101 31.59 -4.66 -26.82
CA THR A 101 31.74 -4.48 -25.38
C THR A 101 32.67 -3.31 -25.14
N LEU A 102 32.32 -2.39 -24.24
CA LEU A 102 33.23 -1.31 -23.88
C LEU A 102 34.50 -1.88 -23.28
N PRO A 103 35.72 -1.46 -23.74
CA PRO A 103 36.97 -1.91 -23.13
C PRO A 103 36.99 -1.58 -21.63
N SER A 104 37.48 -2.50 -20.82
CA SER A 104 37.77 -2.21 -19.41
C SER A 104 38.72 -1.03 -19.33
N GLY A 105 38.28 0.10 -18.73
CA GLY A 105 39.08 1.31 -18.65
C GLY A 105 38.74 2.39 -19.67
N LEU A 106 37.75 2.26 -20.54
CA LEU A 106 37.32 3.31 -21.49
C LEU A 106 36.98 4.65 -20.80
N PHE A 107 36.55 4.59 -19.55
CA PHE A 107 36.25 5.74 -18.68
C PHE A 107 37.26 5.91 -17.55
N ASP A 108 38.41 5.26 -17.64
CA ASP A 108 39.47 5.34 -16.63
C ASP A 108 40.28 6.62 -16.82
N ASP A 109 39.98 7.62 -16.04
CA ASP A 109 40.70 8.90 -15.95
C ASP A 109 41.97 8.81 -15.07
N GLY A 110 42.54 7.61 -14.93
CA GLY A 110 43.70 7.33 -14.09
C GLY A 110 43.37 7.13 -12.61
N ARG A 111 42.09 7.18 -12.23
CA ARG A 111 41.62 6.80 -10.91
C ARG A 111 41.09 5.36 -10.98
N LYS A 112 41.59 4.46 -10.15
CA LYS A 112 41.07 3.10 -10.05
C LYS A 112 39.57 3.13 -9.70
N LEU A 113 38.72 2.91 -10.71
CA LEU A 113 37.33 2.62 -10.52
C LEU A 113 37.18 1.20 -9.95
N THR A 114 36.93 1.10 -8.68
CA THR A 114 36.85 -0.19 -7.97
C THR A 114 35.46 -0.79 -7.97
N ASP A 115 34.48 -0.23 -8.72
CA ASP A 115 33.13 -0.79 -8.70
C ASP A 115 32.36 -0.65 -10.02
N ASP A 116 32.59 -1.56 -10.95
CA ASP A 116 31.79 -1.79 -12.15
C ASP A 116 30.52 -2.62 -11.89
N SER A 117 30.28 -2.97 -10.62
CA SER A 117 29.18 -3.88 -10.24
C SER A 117 27.80 -3.35 -10.67
N GLY A 118 27.56 -2.07 -10.60
CA GLY A 118 26.26 -1.46 -10.95
C GLY A 118 25.95 -1.52 -12.45
N LEU A 119 26.95 -1.28 -13.33
CA LEU A 119 26.74 -1.35 -14.77
C LEU A 119 26.64 -2.82 -15.24
N GLN A 120 27.48 -3.68 -14.70
CA GLN A 120 27.42 -5.14 -15.00
C GLN A 120 26.10 -5.74 -14.51
N GLN A 121 25.62 -5.33 -13.34
CA GLN A 121 24.32 -5.73 -12.82
C GLN A 121 23.20 -5.23 -13.73
N TYR A 122 23.20 -3.96 -14.14
CA TYR A 122 22.21 -3.40 -15.06
C TYR A 122 22.19 -4.13 -16.41
N LEU A 123 23.35 -4.43 -17.00
CA LEU A 123 23.44 -5.15 -18.26
C LEU A 123 23.01 -6.62 -18.11
N ALA A 124 23.35 -7.26 -16.98
CA ALA A 124 22.89 -8.60 -16.67
C ALA A 124 21.37 -8.68 -16.50
N GLU A 125 20.78 -7.69 -15.81
CA GLU A 125 19.34 -7.57 -15.64
C GLU A 125 18.61 -7.33 -16.99
N GLN A 126 19.18 -6.49 -17.88
CA GLN A 126 18.63 -6.27 -19.22
C GLN A 126 18.65 -7.57 -20.05
N SER A 127 19.76 -8.31 -19.98
CA SER A 127 19.92 -9.57 -20.69
C SER A 127 18.97 -10.63 -20.14
N ALA A 128 18.79 -10.69 -18.82
CA ALA A 128 17.88 -11.62 -18.16
C ALA A 128 16.42 -11.36 -18.57
N VAL A 129 15.97 -10.09 -18.57
CA VAL A 129 14.61 -9.72 -19.00
C VAL A 129 14.39 -10.08 -20.48
N ALA A 130 15.31 -9.74 -21.37
CA ALA A 130 15.21 -10.08 -22.78
C ALA A 130 15.16 -11.60 -23.02
N THR A 131 15.97 -12.36 -22.29
CA THR A 131 15.97 -13.83 -22.35
C THR A 131 14.64 -14.39 -21.82
N PHE A 132 14.10 -13.80 -20.78
CA PHE A 132 12.84 -14.21 -20.16
C PHE A 132 11.66 -13.98 -21.12
N GLN A 133 11.59 -12.83 -21.78
CA GLN A 133 10.50 -12.49 -22.72
C GLN A 133 10.54 -13.31 -24.03
N ASN A 134 11.71 -13.68 -24.50
CA ASN A 134 11.87 -14.37 -25.77
C ASN A 134 11.72 -15.90 -25.67
N LYS A 135 11.41 -16.42 -24.49
CA LYS A 135 11.23 -17.86 -24.24
C LYS A 135 9.76 -18.24 -24.34
N VAL A 136 9.46 -19.40 -24.94
CA VAL A 136 8.12 -20.02 -24.85
C VAL A 136 8.09 -20.88 -23.59
N TYR A 137 7.13 -20.63 -22.72
CA TYR A 137 6.94 -21.35 -21.46
C TYR A 137 5.90 -22.46 -21.64
N GLU A 138 6.31 -23.69 -21.45
CA GLU A 138 5.41 -24.84 -21.43
C GLU A 138 4.87 -25.05 -20.02
N ILE A 139 3.55 -25.07 -19.88
CA ILE A 139 2.84 -25.13 -18.60
C ILE A 139 2.03 -26.44 -18.54
N GLY A 140 2.29 -27.25 -17.51
CA GLY A 140 1.66 -28.56 -17.33
C GLY A 140 2.24 -29.68 -18.19
N ASP A 141 1.71 -30.88 -18.04
CA ASP A 141 2.17 -32.06 -18.76
C ASP A 141 1.54 -32.15 -20.15
N PRO A 142 2.34 -32.31 -21.23
CA PRO A 142 1.83 -32.50 -22.57
C PRO A 142 0.91 -33.73 -22.67
N GLY A 143 -0.34 -33.54 -23.09
CA GLY A 143 -1.29 -34.62 -23.27
C GLY A 143 -2.20 -34.92 -22.07
N ALA A 144 -2.06 -34.22 -20.96
CA ALA A 144 -2.90 -34.39 -19.77
C ALA A 144 -4.37 -34.00 -20.03
N ARG A 145 -4.62 -32.99 -20.88
CA ARG A 145 -5.96 -32.53 -21.29
C ARG A 145 -5.99 -32.21 -22.79
N GLN A 146 -7.14 -32.50 -23.44
CA GLN A 146 -7.32 -32.18 -24.86
C GLN A 146 -8.15 -30.91 -25.11
N SER A 147 -8.90 -30.44 -24.14
CA SER A 147 -9.72 -29.23 -24.26
C SER A 147 -10.06 -28.64 -22.87
N GLY A 148 -10.41 -27.33 -22.83
CA GLY A 148 -10.78 -26.64 -21.60
C GLY A 148 -9.83 -25.50 -21.25
N LYS A 149 -9.82 -25.14 -19.97
CA LYS A 149 -8.91 -24.14 -19.38
C LYS A 149 -8.03 -24.79 -18.32
N ALA A 150 -6.85 -24.25 -18.14
CA ALA A 150 -5.91 -24.64 -17.11
C ALA A 150 -5.54 -23.43 -16.23
N TYR A 151 -5.21 -23.67 -14.97
CA TYR A 151 -4.74 -22.64 -14.06
C TYR A 151 -3.23 -22.46 -14.17
N VAL A 152 -2.83 -21.23 -14.49
CA VAL A 152 -1.45 -20.77 -14.38
C VAL A 152 -1.36 -19.92 -13.13
N SER A 153 -0.52 -20.30 -12.19
CA SER A 153 -0.30 -19.57 -10.94
C SER A 153 1.18 -19.34 -10.67
N GLY A 154 1.54 -18.31 -9.91
CA GLY A 154 2.94 -18.05 -9.60
C GLY A 154 3.10 -16.75 -8.84
N HIS A 155 4.36 -16.34 -8.67
CA HIS A 155 4.69 -15.08 -8.01
C HIS A 155 5.35 -14.14 -9.00
N VAL A 156 5.00 -12.86 -8.89
CA VAL A 156 5.69 -11.78 -9.62
C VAL A 156 6.62 -11.08 -8.63
N ARG A 157 7.90 -10.94 -9.02
CA ARG A 157 8.95 -10.39 -8.17
C ARG A 157 9.77 -9.35 -8.91
N ASP A 158 10.35 -8.42 -8.17
CA ASP A 158 11.36 -7.49 -8.71
C ASP A 158 12.66 -8.22 -9.01
N ILE A 159 13.24 -8.00 -10.20
CA ILE A 159 14.46 -8.69 -10.62
C ILE A 159 15.69 -8.26 -9.80
N SER A 160 15.72 -7.03 -9.32
CA SER A 160 16.87 -6.47 -8.61
C SER A 160 16.91 -6.84 -7.13
N SER A 161 15.76 -6.83 -6.46
CA SER A 161 15.61 -7.11 -5.04
C SER A 161 15.06 -8.50 -4.73
N ASN A 162 14.38 -9.11 -5.75
CA ASN A 162 13.57 -10.33 -5.61
C ASN A 162 12.42 -10.20 -4.60
N GLU A 163 11.99 -8.97 -4.32
CA GLU A 163 10.80 -8.70 -3.52
C GLU A 163 9.53 -9.05 -4.28
N PRO A 164 8.48 -9.49 -3.60
CA PRO A 164 7.19 -9.71 -4.23
C PRO A 164 6.58 -8.39 -4.71
N LEU A 165 5.98 -8.41 -5.89
CA LEU A 165 5.30 -7.26 -6.49
C LEU A 165 3.79 -7.42 -6.36
N ALA A 166 3.21 -6.69 -5.43
CA ALA A 166 1.76 -6.61 -5.26
C ALA A 166 1.11 -5.69 -6.31
N GLY A 167 -0.15 -5.96 -6.64
CA GLY A 167 -0.93 -5.11 -7.54
C GLY A 167 -0.50 -5.16 -9.02
N VAL A 168 0.30 -6.15 -9.44
CA VAL A 168 0.63 -6.38 -10.85
C VAL A 168 -0.59 -7.00 -11.55
N SER A 169 -1.02 -6.39 -12.63
CA SER A 169 -2.08 -6.92 -13.49
C SER A 169 -1.53 -8.01 -14.39
N VAL A 170 -2.13 -9.19 -14.35
CA VAL A 170 -1.79 -10.36 -15.15
C VAL A 170 -2.97 -10.66 -16.05
N TYR A 171 -2.81 -10.55 -17.37
CA TYR A 171 -3.95 -10.64 -18.29
C TYR A 171 -3.60 -11.21 -19.66
N ASP A 172 -4.59 -11.86 -20.26
CA ASP A 172 -4.57 -12.27 -21.66
C ASP A 172 -5.61 -11.45 -22.45
N GLU A 173 -5.17 -10.67 -23.41
CA GLU A 173 -6.04 -9.80 -24.21
C GLU A 173 -7.06 -10.57 -25.06
N LYS A 174 -6.69 -11.74 -25.57
CA LYS A 174 -7.53 -12.54 -26.47
C LYS A 174 -8.70 -13.19 -25.74
N THR A 175 -8.47 -13.69 -24.55
CA THR A 175 -9.48 -14.43 -23.77
C THR A 175 -10.17 -13.59 -22.72
N GLY A 176 -9.60 -12.41 -22.40
CA GLY A 176 -10.05 -11.56 -21.30
C GLY A 176 -9.77 -12.16 -19.91
N ALA A 177 -8.97 -13.23 -19.82
CA ALA A 177 -8.52 -13.77 -18.55
C ALA A 177 -7.68 -12.75 -17.80
N TYR A 178 -7.90 -12.63 -16.48
CA TYR A 178 -7.32 -11.56 -15.68
C TYR A 178 -7.11 -11.99 -14.23
N ALA A 179 -6.00 -11.56 -13.64
CA ALA A 179 -5.71 -11.64 -12.22
C ALA A 179 -4.89 -10.42 -11.78
N VAL A 180 -4.87 -10.13 -10.48
CA VAL A 180 -3.96 -9.14 -9.87
C VAL A 180 -3.15 -9.85 -8.81
N THR A 181 -1.87 -9.53 -8.71
CA THR A 181 -1.02 -10.09 -7.66
C THR A 181 -1.46 -9.54 -6.30
N ASP A 182 -1.52 -10.44 -5.32
CA ASP A 182 -1.77 -10.07 -3.93
C ASP A 182 -0.51 -9.46 -3.26
N ALA A 183 -0.60 -9.14 -1.97
CA ALA A 183 0.51 -8.55 -1.21
C ALA A 183 1.79 -9.41 -1.22
N ASP A 184 1.66 -10.70 -1.46
CA ASP A 184 2.76 -11.65 -1.57
C ASP A 184 3.28 -11.81 -3.01
N GLY A 185 2.74 -11.01 -3.94
CA GLY A 185 3.05 -11.08 -5.37
C GLY A 185 2.43 -12.29 -6.07
N PHE A 186 1.55 -13.03 -5.41
CA PHE A 186 0.94 -14.24 -5.96
C PHE A 186 -0.19 -13.90 -6.92
N TYR A 187 -0.24 -14.60 -8.07
CA TYR A 187 -1.33 -14.53 -9.03
C TYR A 187 -1.82 -15.93 -9.41
N ARG A 188 -3.06 -15.99 -9.88
CA ARG A 188 -3.65 -17.18 -10.49
C ARG A 188 -4.61 -16.74 -11.60
N VAL A 189 -4.44 -17.26 -12.78
CA VAL A 189 -5.25 -16.96 -13.96
C VAL A 189 -5.65 -18.24 -14.69
N ALA A 190 -6.89 -18.31 -15.17
CA ALA A 190 -7.38 -19.44 -15.95
C ALA A 190 -7.22 -19.14 -17.45
N LEU A 191 -6.37 -19.89 -18.13
CA LEU A 191 -6.05 -19.75 -19.55
C LEU A 191 -6.57 -20.93 -20.36
N PRO A 192 -6.98 -20.75 -21.63
CA PRO A 192 -7.28 -21.86 -22.51
C PRO A 192 -6.05 -22.70 -22.79
N LEU A 193 -6.24 -23.98 -23.08
CA LEU A 193 -5.17 -24.84 -23.52
C LEU A 193 -4.66 -24.41 -24.92
N GLY A 194 -3.37 -24.59 -25.17
CA GLY A 194 -2.68 -24.22 -26.40
C GLY A 194 -1.77 -23.01 -26.27
N GLU A 195 -1.47 -22.37 -27.39
CA GLU A 195 -0.59 -21.22 -27.45
C GLU A 195 -1.34 -19.93 -27.11
N GLY A 196 -0.78 -19.11 -26.20
CA GLY A 196 -1.33 -17.85 -25.75
C GLY A 196 -0.24 -16.87 -25.34
N GLN A 197 -0.64 -15.62 -25.07
CA GLN A 197 0.24 -14.58 -24.56
C GLN A 197 -0.29 -14.10 -23.23
N LEU A 198 0.55 -14.13 -22.20
CA LEU A 198 0.24 -13.60 -20.87
C LEU A 198 1.02 -12.33 -20.63
N ASN A 199 0.30 -11.26 -20.33
CA ASN A 199 0.86 -9.94 -20.14
C ASN A 199 0.91 -9.61 -18.65
N PHE A 200 2.00 -8.98 -18.22
CA PHE A 200 2.22 -8.50 -16.86
C PHE A 200 2.46 -7.00 -16.92
N SER A 201 1.68 -6.23 -16.19
CA SER A 201 1.82 -4.78 -16.13
C SER A 201 1.72 -4.31 -14.67
N GLY A 202 2.73 -3.61 -14.22
CA GLY A 202 2.87 -3.10 -12.86
C GLY A 202 3.24 -1.63 -12.83
N TYR A 203 2.85 -0.93 -11.76
CA TYR A 203 3.26 0.46 -11.57
C TYR A 203 4.78 0.55 -11.43
N SER A 204 5.40 1.49 -12.16
CA SER A 204 6.87 1.66 -12.20
C SER A 204 7.66 0.43 -12.66
N MET A 205 7.00 -0.57 -13.23
CA MET A 205 7.64 -1.76 -13.82
C MET A 205 7.58 -1.70 -15.34
N ASP A 206 8.58 -2.27 -16.00
CA ASP A 206 8.52 -2.49 -17.45
C ASP A 206 7.46 -3.56 -17.73
N ASP A 207 6.56 -3.28 -18.68
CA ASP A 207 5.55 -4.25 -19.09
C ASP A 207 6.22 -5.49 -19.69
N MET A 208 5.70 -6.66 -19.34
CA MET A 208 6.26 -7.93 -19.78
C MET A 208 5.20 -8.75 -20.51
N HIS A 209 5.61 -9.34 -21.64
CA HIS A 209 4.75 -10.16 -22.49
C HIS A 209 5.40 -11.53 -22.64
N LEU A 210 4.77 -12.58 -22.12
CA LEU A 210 5.28 -13.94 -22.15
C LEU A 210 4.45 -14.80 -23.10
N THR A 211 5.11 -15.56 -23.95
CA THR A 211 4.47 -16.56 -24.80
C THR A 211 4.36 -17.87 -24.04
N LEU A 212 3.16 -18.39 -23.89
CA LEU A 212 2.88 -19.62 -23.16
C LEU A 212 2.35 -20.69 -24.09
N LYS A 213 2.65 -21.94 -23.76
CA LYS A 213 2.01 -23.13 -24.31
C LYS A 213 1.46 -23.95 -23.14
N VAL A 214 0.16 -23.83 -22.96
CA VAL A 214 -0.55 -24.36 -21.80
C VAL A 214 -1.12 -25.74 -22.14
N PHE A 215 -0.71 -26.78 -21.40
CA PHE A 215 -1.19 -28.14 -21.54
C PHE A 215 -2.08 -28.58 -20.38
N ASP A 216 -1.78 -28.13 -19.17
CA ASP A 216 -2.53 -28.42 -17.94
C ASP A 216 -2.22 -27.37 -16.87
N ASP A 217 -2.81 -27.53 -15.69
CA ASP A 217 -2.53 -26.68 -14.52
C ASP A 217 -1.03 -26.67 -14.21
N GLY A 218 -0.47 -25.50 -13.95
CA GLY A 218 0.94 -25.39 -13.65
C GLY A 218 1.35 -24.06 -13.02
N THR A 219 2.65 -23.87 -12.86
CA THR A 219 3.21 -22.69 -12.20
C THR A 219 4.17 -21.94 -13.10
N LEU A 220 4.14 -20.61 -12.99
CA LEU A 220 5.05 -19.70 -13.67
C LEU A 220 5.37 -18.52 -12.77
N ASP A 221 6.59 -18.51 -12.22
CA ASP A 221 7.11 -17.35 -11.48
C ASP A 221 7.75 -16.36 -12.45
N VAL A 222 7.49 -15.06 -12.25
CA VAL A 222 7.89 -13.99 -13.18
C VAL A 222 8.70 -12.94 -12.44
N GLN A 223 9.76 -12.46 -13.09
CA GLN A 223 10.59 -11.37 -12.59
C GLN A 223 10.41 -10.15 -13.47
N MET A 224 9.95 -9.03 -12.89
CA MET A 224 9.80 -7.76 -13.58
C MET A 224 10.92 -6.80 -13.19
N LYS A 225 11.23 -5.86 -14.07
CA LYS A 225 12.24 -4.84 -13.86
C LYS A 225 11.59 -3.49 -13.60
N GLU A 226 12.16 -2.70 -12.68
CA GLU A 226 11.74 -1.32 -12.47
C GLU A 226 12.02 -0.48 -13.72
N LYS A 227 11.02 0.26 -14.16
CA LYS A 227 11.09 1.15 -15.32
C LYS A 227 12.01 2.33 -15.02
N VAL A 228 13.18 2.36 -15.62
CA VAL A 228 14.05 3.53 -15.60
C VAL A 228 13.41 4.59 -16.50
N THR A 229 12.82 5.60 -15.90
CA THR A 229 11.90 6.56 -16.51
C THR A 229 12.52 7.29 -17.72
N SER A 230 12.18 6.89 -18.92
CA SER A 230 12.13 7.80 -20.06
C SER A 230 10.70 8.35 -20.19
N LEU A 231 10.55 9.62 -20.52
CA LEU A 231 9.33 10.44 -20.50
C LEU A 231 8.27 10.08 -21.55
N THR A 232 8.09 8.85 -21.95
CA THR A 232 7.12 8.47 -23.00
C THR A 232 6.15 7.40 -22.52
N GLY A 233 4.95 7.82 -22.37
CA GLY A 233 3.67 7.17 -22.18
C GLY A 233 3.50 5.68 -22.46
N ALA A 234 3.61 4.86 -21.42
CA ALA A 234 3.04 3.50 -21.42
C ALA A 234 2.89 2.92 -20.00
N VAL A 235 2.41 3.69 -19.02
CA VAL A 235 2.12 3.18 -17.66
C VAL A 235 0.61 3.19 -17.40
N ILE A 236 -0.20 2.99 -18.42
CA ILE A 236 -1.62 3.36 -18.43
C ILE A 236 -2.53 2.23 -17.94
N ALA A 237 -2.12 0.97 -17.99
CA ALA A 237 -3.10 -0.12 -17.95
C ALA A 237 -3.32 -0.79 -16.59
N ALA A 238 -2.32 -0.87 -15.73
CA ALA A 238 -2.38 -1.80 -14.60
C ALA A 238 -3.37 -1.39 -13.49
N ASP A 239 -3.30 -0.17 -12.98
CA ASP A 239 -4.18 0.26 -11.88
C ASP A 239 -5.62 0.50 -12.36
N ALA A 240 -5.80 1.11 -13.53
CA ALA A 240 -7.10 1.32 -14.14
C ALA A 240 -7.81 -0.01 -14.45
N VAL A 241 -7.07 -0.97 -15.00
CA VAL A 241 -7.61 -2.31 -15.28
C VAL A 241 -7.96 -3.05 -13.99
N SER A 242 -7.19 -2.90 -12.90
CA SER A 242 -7.49 -3.55 -11.62
C SER A 242 -8.78 -3.03 -10.98
N HIS A 243 -8.98 -1.72 -10.95
CA HIS A 243 -10.20 -1.10 -10.41
C HIS A 243 -11.47 -1.53 -11.16
N HIS A 244 -11.40 -1.77 -12.47
CA HIS A 244 -12.56 -2.19 -13.26
C HIS A 244 -12.86 -3.68 -13.17
N ARG A 245 -11.87 -4.52 -12.90
CA ARG A 245 -12.05 -5.98 -13.00
C ARG A 245 -12.31 -6.68 -11.67
N ASP A 246 -11.96 -6.08 -10.52
CA ASP A 246 -12.29 -6.62 -9.21
C ASP A 246 -13.79 -6.49 -8.91
N ALA A 247 -14.42 -7.54 -8.37
CA ALA A 247 -15.83 -7.53 -7.95
C ALA A 247 -16.07 -6.68 -6.71
N LYS A 248 -15.05 -6.47 -5.91
CA LYS A 248 -15.12 -5.71 -4.64
C LYS A 248 -15.22 -4.22 -4.89
N MET A 249 -15.96 -3.55 -4.02
CA MET A 249 -16.21 -2.11 -4.04
C MET A 249 -15.61 -1.44 -2.81
N GLY A 250 -15.18 -0.18 -2.97
CA GLY A 250 -14.67 0.62 -1.84
C GLY A 250 -13.35 0.12 -1.27
N ILE A 251 -12.51 -0.48 -2.10
CA ILE A 251 -11.13 -0.83 -1.77
C ILE A 251 -10.21 0.24 -2.35
N GLU A 252 -9.40 0.83 -1.49
CA GLU A 252 -8.37 1.79 -1.89
C GLU A 252 -6.99 1.21 -1.59
N ARG A 253 -6.17 1.11 -2.61
CA ARG A 253 -4.77 0.72 -2.50
C ARG A 253 -3.89 1.95 -2.66
N VAL A 254 -3.01 2.20 -1.70
CA VAL A 254 -2.09 3.32 -1.75
C VAL A 254 -0.67 2.81 -1.61
N ARG A 255 0.15 3.10 -2.61
CA ARG A 255 1.55 2.65 -2.67
C ARG A 255 2.49 3.67 -2.07
N MET A 256 3.63 3.20 -1.56
CA MET A 256 4.61 4.03 -0.87
C MET A 256 5.22 5.13 -1.75
N GLU A 257 5.35 4.91 -3.07
CA GLU A 257 5.86 5.93 -4.01
C GLU A 257 4.95 7.16 -4.09
N VAL A 258 3.63 6.96 -3.92
CA VAL A 258 2.65 8.05 -3.87
C VAL A 258 2.67 8.70 -2.50
N ILE A 259 2.68 7.91 -1.43
CA ILE A 259 2.68 8.37 -0.04
C ILE A 259 3.88 9.29 0.23
N ASN A 260 5.07 8.92 -0.23
CA ASN A 260 6.31 9.69 -0.05
C ASN A 260 6.33 11.05 -0.77
N LYS A 261 5.38 11.31 -1.69
CA LYS A 261 5.25 12.58 -2.40
C LYS A 261 4.15 13.49 -1.85
N ILE A 262 3.35 13.01 -0.92
CA ILE A 262 2.31 13.84 -0.27
C ILE A 262 2.99 14.74 0.77
N PRO A 263 2.81 16.07 0.72
CA PRO A 263 3.30 16.97 1.76
C PRO A 263 2.69 16.63 3.13
N THR A 264 3.53 16.49 4.15
CA THR A 264 3.15 16.19 5.53
C THR A 264 3.71 17.24 6.48
N ALA A 265 3.27 17.25 7.74
CA ALA A 265 3.63 18.28 8.70
C ALA A 265 5.16 18.47 8.90
N PHE A 266 5.95 17.43 8.72
CA PHE A 266 7.41 17.48 8.93
C PHE A 266 8.20 16.77 7.82
N GLY A 267 7.56 16.53 6.66
CA GLY A 267 8.20 16.04 5.43
C GLY A 267 8.50 14.54 5.41
N GLU A 268 8.13 13.80 6.43
CA GLU A 268 8.21 12.34 6.43
C GLU A 268 6.97 11.76 5.73
N GLY A 269 7.15 10.77 4.84
CA GLY A 269 6.03 10.05 4.26
C GLY A 269 5.16 9.42 5.36
N ASP A 270 3.85 9.70 5.34
CA ASP A 270 2.94 9.26 6.40
C ASP A 270 1.75 8.51 5.81
N ILE A 271 1.63 7.24 6.20
CA ILE A 271 0.62 6.31 5.69
C ILE A 271 -0.79 6.74 6.10
N LEU A 272 -0.99 7.08 7.37
CA LEU A 272 -2.31 7.51 7.83
C LEU A 272 -2.70 8.85 7.23
N HIS A 273 -1.74 9.76 7.05
CA HIS A 273 -1.99 11.02 6.37
C HIS A 273 -2.42 10.80 4.92
N ALA A 274 -1.80 9.86 4.21
CA ALA A 274 -2.22 9.47 2.86
C ALA A 274 -3.64 8.88 2.85
N VAL A 275 -3.95 7.99 3.78
CA VAL A 275 -5.30 7.41 3.95
C VAL A 275 -6.34 8.51 4.23
N LEU A 276 -5.98 9.53 5.01
CA LEU A 276 -6.84 10.68 5.30
C LEU A 276 -7.14 11.54 4.05
N THR A 277 -6.38 11.45 2.96
CA THR A 277 -6.68 12.17 1.71
C THR A 277 -7.71 11.47 0.82
N LEU A 278 -8.11 10.24 1.16
CA LEU A 278 -9.07 9.45 0.39
C LEU A 278 -10.53 9.90 0.66
N PRO A 279 -11.46 9.69 -0.31
CA PRO A 279 -12.86 10.00 -0.11
C PRO A 279 -13.50 9.10 0.95
N GLY A 280 -14.42 9.66 1.74
CA GLY A 280 -15.14 8.94 2.80
C GLY A 280 -14.30 8.65 4.05
N VAL A 281 -13.04 9.06 4.10
CA VAL A 281 -12.16 8.99 5.27
C VAL A 281 -12.02 10.38 5.87
N LYS A 282 -12.36 10.55 7.13
CA LYS A 282 -12.37 11.85 7.81
C LYS A 282 -11.32 11.89 8.90
N SER A 283 -10.57 12.98 8.93
CA SER A 283 -9.70 13.32 10.07
C SER A 283 -10.55 13.75 11.24
N VAL A 284 -10.11 13.41 12.43
CA VAL A 284 -10.71 13.92 13.69
C VAL A 284 -10.29 15.35 13.97
N GLY A 285 -9.16 15.78 13.46
CA GLY A 285 -8.55 17.10 13.61
C GLY A 285 -7.03 17.03 13.48
N GLU A 286 -6.36 18.19 13.52
CA GLU A 286 -4.89 18.23 13.56
C GLU A 286 -4.38 17.63 14.85
N ALA A 287 -3.26 16.89 14.78
CA ALA A 287 -2.66 16.21 15.93
C ALA A 287 -3.69 15.40 16.73
N SER A 288 -4.46 14.57 16.04
CA SER A 288 -5.43 13.67 16.65
C SER A 288 -5.28 12.23 16.12
N SER A 289 -5.31 11.28 17.04
CA SER A 289 -5.16 9.86 16.72
C SER A 289 -6.44 9.30 16.12
N GLY A 290 -6.26 8.44 15.08
CA GLY A 290 -7.34 7.72 14.44
C GLY A 290 -8.01 8.47 13.29
N PHE A 291 -8.96 7.82 12.68
CA PHE A 291 -9.73 8.33 11.54
C PHE A 291 -11.14 7.73 11.54
N ASN A 292 -12.06 8.37 10.84
CA ASN A 292 -13.44 7.94 10.71
C ASN A 292 -13.73 7.55 9.27
N VAL A 293 -14.37 6.41 9.05
CA VAL A 293 -14.72 5.92 7.70
C VAL A 293 -16.23 5.77 7.61
N ARG A 294 -16.83 6.45 6.62
CA ARG A 294 -18.27 6.35 6.32
C ARG A 294 -19.16 6.43 7.56
N GLY A 295 -18.89 7.42 8.41
CA GLY A 295 -19.65 7.70 9.61
C GLY A 295 -19.46 6.73 10.77
N GLY A 296 -18.43 5.89 10.73
CA GLY A 296 -17.99 5.10 11.87
C GLY A 296 -17.09 5.89 12.81
N SER A 297 -17.07 5.52 14.09
CA SER A 297 -16.13 6.06 15.08
C SER A 297 -14.72 5.47 14.90
N THR A 298 -13.74 6.06 15.55
CA THR A 298 -12.33 5.67 15.40
C THR A 298 -12.06 4.22 15.80
N ASP A 299 -12.71 3.72 16.86
CA ASP A 299 -12.59 2.34 17.37
C ASP A 299 -13.27 1.30 16.47
N GLN A 300 -14.10 1.74 15.54
CA GLN A 300 -14.83 0.86 14.61
C GLN A 300 -14.01 0.50 13.37
N ASN A 301 -12.75 0.96 13.27
CA ASN A 301 -11.82 0.58 12.22
C ASN A 301 -10.86 -0.50 12.72
N LEU A 302 -10.71 -1.57 11.97
CA LEU A 302 -9.67 -2.57 12.20
C LEU A 302 -8.38 -2.10 11.53
N ILE A 303 -7.32 -1.95 12.29
CA ILE A 303 -6.03 -1.53 11.78
C ILE A 303 -5.05 -2.67 12.01
N LEU A 304 -4.53 -3.23 10.93
CA LEU A 304 -3.64 -4.37 10.92
C LEU A 304 -2.26 -3.98 10.42
N PHE A 305 -1.23 -4.54 11.04
CA PHE A 305 0.13 -4.54 10.55
C PHE A 305 0.66 -5.97 10.52
N ASN A 306 0.84 -6.53 9.30
CA ASN A 306 1.17 -7.92 9.08
C ASN A 306 0.27 -8.90 9.89
N ASP A 307 -1.04 -8.76 9.75
CA ASP A 307 -2.11 -9.49 10.44
C ASP A 307 -2.30 -9.18 11.93
N GLY A 308 -1.37 -8.50 12.61
CA GLY A 308 -1.54 -8.12 14.01
C GLY A 308 -2.27 -6.78 14.19
N THR A 309 -3.04 -6.64 15.25
CA THR A 309 -3.88 -5.46 15.53
C THR A 309 -3.07 -4.34 16.17
N ILE A 310 -3.17 -3.14 15.61
CA ILE A 310 -2.62 -1.90 16.18
C ILE A 310 -3.75 -1.07 16.76
N TYR A 311 -3.81 -0.94 18.09
CA TYR A 311 -4.87 -0.21 18.79
C TYR A 311 -4.71 1.30 18.73
N ASN A 312 -3.48 1.80 18.81
CA ASN A 312 -3.18 3.21 18.57
C ASN A 312 -2.20 3.32 17.40
N PRO A 313 -2.68 3.71 16.20
CA PRO A 313 -1.88 3.68 14.99
C PRO A 313 -1.01 4.93 14.80
N THR A 314 -0.85 5.78 15.83
CA THR A 314 -0.16 7.06 15.70
C THR A 314 0.83 7.31 16.83
N HIS A 315 1.85 8.12 16.54
CA HIS A 315 2.77 8.69 17.51
C HIS A 315 2.44 10.15 17.80
N LEU A 316 2.79 10.60 19.02
CA LEU A 316 2.65 11.98 19.47
C LEU A 316 1.24 12.56 19.17
N PHE A 317 0.18 11.81 19.54
CA PHE A 317 -1.22 12.21 19.35
C PHE A 317 -1.64 12.46 17.90
N GLY A 318 -1.12 11.69 16.95
CA GLY A 318 -1.54 11.78 15.54
C GLY A 318 -0.67 12.67 14.67
N ILE A 319 0.49 13.13 15.17
CA ILE A 319 1.45 13.89 14.36
C ILE A 319 2.16 12.98 13.35
N PHE A 320 2.48 11.73 13.73
CA PHE A 320 3.10 10.73 12.87
C PHE A 320 2.32 9.40 12.92
N SER A 321 2.30 8.66 11.83
CA SER A 321 1.77 7.30 11.85
C SER A 321 2.71 6.34 12.58
N ALA A 322 2.15 5.27 13.13
CA ALA A 322 2.92 4.18 13.76
C ALA A 322 3.72 3.34 12.74
N PHE A 323 3.47 3.52 11.45
CA PHE A 323 4.06 2.73 10.38
C PHE A 323 5.29 3.45 9.79
N ASN A 324 6.44 2.79 9.83
CA ASN A 324 7.66 3.30 9.21
C ASN A 324 7.54 3.20 7.67
N PRO A 325 7.60 4.32 6.92
CA PRO A 325 7.40 4.32 5.47
C PRO A 325 8.45 3.52 4.69
N ASP A 326 9.65 3.32 5.26
CA ASP A 326 10.71 2.57 4.59
C ASP A 326 10.53 1.04 4.72
N ILE A 327 9.64 0.59 5.61
CA ILE A 327 9.34 -0.83 5.85
C ILE A 327 8.08 -1.28 5.11
N VAL A 328 7.11 -0.39 4.90
CA VAL A 328 5.81 -0.75 4.32
C VAL A 328 5.91 -0.91 2.81
N SER A 329 5.25 -1.93 2.28
CA SER A 329 5.08 -2.19 0.83
C SER A 329 3.78 -1.61 0.30
N GLU A 330 2.67 -1.97 0.94
CA GLU A 330 1.32 -1.68 0.48
C GLU A 330 0.38 -1.40 1.64
N VAL A 331 -0.61 -0.56 1.34
CA VAL A 331 -1.68 -0.20 2.27
C VAL A 331 -3.01 -0.40 1.57
N GLU A 332 -3.85 -1.25 2.12
CA GLU A 332 -5.20 -1.50 1.63
C GLU A 332 -6.25 -0.99 2.63
N LEU A 333 -7.15 -0.14 2.16
CA LEU A 333 -8.29 0.32 2.95
C LEU A 333 -9.59 -0.25 2.37
N TYR A 334 -10.28 -1.04 3.15
CA TYR A 334 -11.60 -1.59 2.84
C TYR A 334 -12.69 -0.74 3.50
N LYS A 335 -13.43 0.04 2.69
CA LYS A 335 -14.52 0.95 3.16
C LYS A 335 -15.91 0.31 3.08
N SER A 336 -16.11 -0.71 2.20
CA SER A 336 -17.38 -1.42 2.03
C SER A 336 -17.16 -2.92 1.81
N SER A 337 -17.00 -3.45 0.66
CA SER A 337 -16.89 -4.91 0.41
C SER A 337 -15.76 -5.58 1.20
N ILE A 338 -15.94 -5.61 2.54
CA ILE A 338 -14.95 -6.18 3.47
C ILE A 338 -14.96 -7.70 3.32
N PRO A 339 -13.82 -8.33 2.99
CA PRO A 339 -13.71 -9.78 2.89
C PRO A 339 -14.17 -10.51 4.17
N ALA A 340 -14.76 -11.72 4.01
CA ALA A 340 -15.29 -12.49 5.15
C ALA A 340 -14.19 -12.94 6.13
N GLU A 341 -12.92 -12.95 5.72
CA GLU A 341 -11.76 -13.23 6.58
C GLU A 341 -11.48 -12.13 7.62
N PHE A 342 -12.02 -10.91 7.44
CA PHE A 342 -11.94 -9.81 8.40
C PHE A 342 -13.22 -9.66 9.19
N GLY A 343 -13.12 -9.39 10.49
CA GLY A 343 -14.23 -9.17 11.40
C GLY A 343 -13.81 -8.41 12.65
N GLY A 344 -14.72 -8.32 13.65
CA GLY A 344 -14.44 -7.69 14.94
C GLY A 344 -14.51 -6.16 14.94
N ARG A 345 -14.82 -5.52 13.80
CA ARG A 345 -15.05 -4.08 13.67
C ARG A 345 -16.19 -3.80 12.68
N ILE A 346 -16.89 -2.67 12.87
CA ILE A 346 -18.11 -2.37 12.11
C ILE A 346 -17.99 -1.22 11.10
N SER A 347 -16.78 -0.70 10.84
CA SER A 347 -16.62 0.43 9.92
C SER A 347 -15.73 0.12 8.73
N SER A 348 -14.45 -0.11 8.95
CA SER A 348 -13.48 -0.36 7.89
C SER A 348 -12.35 -1.28 8.34
N VAL A 349 -11.54 -1.73 7.39
CA VAL A 349 -10.27 -2.43 7.65
C VAL A 349 -9.16 -1.68 6.94
N LEU A 350 -8.12 -1.31 7.68
CA LEU A 350 -6.85 -0.82 7.14
C LEU A 350 -5.82 -1.92 7.32
N ASP A 351 -5.41 -2.53 6.24
CA ASP A 351 -4.43 -3.61 6.23
C ASP A 351 -3.09 -3.10 5.67
N VAL A 352 -2.05 -3.14 6.50
CA VAL A 352 -0.73 -2.61 6.19
C VAL A 352 0.26 -3.78 6.14
N HIS A 353 0.92 -3.92 5.00
CA HIS A 353 1.90 -4.99 4.77
C HIS A 353 3.32 -4.44 4.71
N SER A 354 4.26 -5.15 5.36
CA SER A 354 5.68 -4.83 5.24
C SER A 354 6.29 -5.45 3.99
N ARG A 355 7.38 -4.84 3.51
CA ARG A 355 8.24 -5.39 2.46
C ARG A 355 8.94 -6.65 2.96
N GLU A 356 9.31 -7.54 2.06
CA GLU A 356 10.33 -8.56 2.28
C GLU A 356 11.72 -7.92 2.14
N GLY A 357 12.74 -8.46 2.79
CA GLY A 357 14.10 -7.95 2.64
C GLY A 357 14.70 -8.34 1.28
N ASN A 358 15.65 -7.54 0.79
CA ASN A 358 16.37 -7.80 -0.46
C ASN A 358 17.08 -9.16 -0.42
N ALA A 359 16.79 -10.03 -1.38
CA ALA A 359 17.36 -11.40 -1.42
C ALA A 359 18.76 -11.47 -2.05
N ASN A 360 19.22 -10.41 -2.72
CA ASN A 360 20.42 -10.41 -3.55
C ASN A 360 21.60 -9.71 -2.86
N LYS A 361 21.37 -8.56 -2.23
CA LYS A 361 22.41 -7.72 -1.63
C LYS A 361 21.93 -7.06 -0.33
N ILE A 362 22.88 -6.60 0.48
CA ILE A 362 22.60 -5.70 1.59
C ILE A 362 22.29 -4.32 1.00
N ALA A 363 21.17 -3.76 1.42
CA ALA A 363 20.70 -2.44 1.04
C ALA A 363 20.14 -1.74 2.27
N GLY A 364 19.98 -0.43 2.21
CA GLY A 364 19.41 0.32 3.32
C GLY A 364 18.99 1.71 2.93
N SER A 365 18.27 2.33 3.84
CA SER A 365 17.86 3.73 3.72
C SER A 365 18.02 4.47 5.04
N MET A 366 18.22 5.78 4.95
CA MET A 366 18.31 6.67 6.08
C MET A 366 17.54 7.95 5.75
N GLY A 367 16.65 8.35 6.65
CA GLY A 367 15.91 9.60 6.55
C GLY A 367 16.27 10.52 7.71
N ILE A 368 16.53 11.79 7.42
CA ILE A 368 16.82 12.81 8.43
C ILE A 368 15.90 14.00 8.16
N GLY A 369 15.00 14.27 9.10
CA GLY A 369 14.11 15.41 9.10
C GLY A 369 14.40 16.36 10.27
N LEU A 370 13.59 17.41 10.43
CA LEU A 370 13.75 18.37 11.54
C LEU A 370 13.45 17.76 12.90
N LEU A 371 12.52 16.82 12.97
CA LEU A 371 12.04 16.23 14.22
C LEU A 371 12.35 14.75 14.35
N THR A 372 12.50 14.05 13.25
CA THR A 372 12.63 12.58 13.20
C THR A 372 13.84 12.16 12.42
N SER A 373 14.44 11.05 12.83
CA SER A 373 15.36 10.26 12.02
C SER A 373 14.89 8.84 11.94
N ARG A 374 15.10 8.24 10.78
CA ARG A 374 14.79 6.84 10.52
C ARG A 374 15.96 6.16 9.83
N PHE A 375 16.09 4.88 10.08
CA PHE A 375 17.11 4.03 9.50
C PHE A 375 16.46 2.68 9.16
N GLN A 376 16.81 2.13 8.00
CA GLN A 376 16.35 0.82 7.56
C GLN A 376 17.53 0.07 6.95
N LEU A 377 17.64 -1.22 7.23
CA LEU A 377 18.63 -2.13 6.69
C LEU A 377 17.94 -3.43 6.28
N GLU A 378 18.30 -3.94 5.12
CA GLU A 378 17.75 -5.19 4.57
C GLU A 378 18.80 -5.98 3.83
N GLY A 379 18.56 -7.28 3.66
CA GLY A 379 19.45 -8.12 2.88
C GLY A 379 19.26 -9.60 3.11
N PRO A 380 20.06 -10.44 2.41
CA PRO A 380 20.06 -11.87 2.61
C PRO A 380 20.87 -12.27 3.85
N LEU A 381 20.25 -13.03 4.76
CA LEU A 381 20.97 -13.83 5.76
C LEU A 381 21.53 -15.10 5.11
N VAL A 382 20.74 -15.71 4.23
CA VAL A 382 21.13 -16.81 3.36
C VAL A 382 20.63 -16.49 1.96
N LYS A 383 21.55 -16.25 1.02
CA LYS A 383 21.20 -15.87 -0.35
C LYS A 383 20.18 -16.82 -0.97
N GLY A 384 19.10 -16.25 -1.54
CA GLY A 384 18.00 -16.97 -2.17
C GLY A 384 17.06 -17.72 -1.22
N ARG A 385 17.33 -17.76 0.10
CA ARG A 385 16.51 -18.52 1.06
C ARG A 385 15.99 -17.71 2.24
N THR A 386 16.84 -16.90 2.86
CA THR A 386 16.46 -16.17 4.07
C THR A 386 16.82 -14.71 3.93
N THR A 387 15.82 -13.86 4.01
CA THR A 387 15.99 -12.40 3.97
C THR A 387 15.57 -11.78 5.29
N PHE A 388 16.13 -10.62 5.59
CA PHE A 388 15.69 -9.79 6.69
C PHE A 388 15.47 -8.35 6.23
N ILE A 389 14.56 -7.66 6.90
CA ILE A 389 14.40 -6.21 6.85
C ILE A 389 14.20 -5.73 8.28
N ALA A 390 14.93 -4.71 8.69
CA ALA A 390 14.83 -4.10 10.00
C ALA A 390 14.90 -2.58 9.87
N GLY A 391 14.08 -1.88 10.64
CA GLY A 391 14.06 -0.43 10.66
C GLY A 391 13.82 0.09 12.06
N ALA A 392 14.35 1.28 12.30
CA ALA A 392 14.15 2.02 13.55
C ALA A 392 13.88 3.48 13.24
N ARG A 393 13.04 4.09 14.05
CA ARG A 393 12.70 5.50 13.94
C ARG A 393 12.67 6.12 15.34
N THR A 394 13.11 7.38 15.44
CA THR A 394 13.07 8.12 16.70
C THR A 394 12.89 9.60 16.47
N THR A 395 12.36 10.30 17.48
CA THR A 395 12.26 11.76 17.45
C THR A 395 13.26 12.41 18.42
N TYR A 396 13.61 13.66 18.08
CA TYR A 396 14.39 14.57 18.91
C TYR A 396 13.74 15.96 18.98
N SER A 397 12.43 16.01 19.15
CA SER A 397 11.61 17.24 19.09
C SER A 397 11.75 18.18 20.30
N ASN A 398 12.40 17.78 21.40
CA ASN A 398 12.51 18.58 22.62
C ASN A 398 13.16 19.96 22.38
N TRP A 399 14.10 20.09 21.43
CA TRP A 399 14.75 21.36 21.11
C TRP A 399 13.76 22.40 20.58
N ILE A 400 12.76 22.00 19.78
CA ILE A 400 11.76 22.91 19.22
C ILE A 400 10.81 23.40 20.31
N LEU A 401 10.45 22.53 21.27
CA LEU A 401 9.61 22.90 22.40
C LEU A 401 10.30 23.89 23.33
N ASN A 402 11.63 23.80 23.44
CA ASN A 402 12.43 24.75 24.21
C ASN A 402 12.63 26.11 23.52
N LEU A 403 12.38 26.20 22.20
CA LEU A 403 12.41 27.46 21.46
C LEU A 403 11.10 28.25 21.60
N LEU A 404 10.02 27.63 22.09
CA LEU A 404 8.76 28.32 22.30
C LEU A 404 8.91 29.41 23.38
N PRO A 405 8.13 30.51 23.32
CA PRO A 405 8.15 31.56 24.34
C PRO A 405 7.87 30.97 25.73
N GLN A 406 8.51 31.54 26.77
CA GLN A 406 8.40 31.07 28.16
C GLN A 406 6.95 31.11 28.69
N ASN A 407 6.13 32.00 28.15
CA ASN A 407 4.69 32.11 28.49
C ASN A 407 3.81 31.08 27.73
N SER A 408 4.37 30.27 26.87
CA SER A 408 3.66 29.16 26.21
C SER A 408 3.48 28.01 27.20
N ASN A 409 2.30 27.42 27.26
CA ASN A 409 2.00 26.22 28.04
C ASN A 409 2.83 25.00 27.58
N TYR A 410 3.43 25.08 26.41
CA TYR A 410 4.24 24.01 25.80
C TYR A 410 5.76 24.21 26.00
N HIS A 411 6.20 25.37 26.53
CA HIS A 411 7.61 25.63 26.78
C HIS A 411 8.16 24.67 27.83
N GLY A 412 9.26 24.01 27.54
CA GLY A 412 9.86 22.98 28.38
C GLY A 412 9.09 21.64 28.40
N GLY A 413 8.07 21.50 27.55
CA GLY A 413 7.40 20.22 27.30
C GLY A 413 8.36 19.14 26.75
N ARG A 414 7.95 17.90 26.79
CA ARG A 414 8.68 16.77 26.23
C ARG A 414 7.77 15.99 25.29
N ALA A 415 8.27 15.70 24.11
CA ALA A 415 7.57 14.88 23.13
C ALA A 415 8.60 13.99 22.45
N SER A 416 8.48 12.69 22.59
CA SER A 416 9.39 11.74 21.98
C SER A 416 8.70 10.42 21.70
N PHE A 417 9.05 9.82 20.59
CA PHE A 417 8.74 8.41 20.31
C PHE A 417 9.96 7.69 19.75
N SER A 418 9.92 6.38 19.85
CA SER A 418 10.83 5.49 19.16
C SER A 418 10.05 4.24 18.73
N ASP A 419 10.32 3.77 17.54
CA ASP A 419 9.80 2.49 17.06
C ASP A 419 10.90 1.64 16.41
N VAL A 420 10.68 0.34 16.45
CA VAL A 420 11.53 -0.68 15.84
C VAL A 420 10.63 -1.70 15.12
N ASN A 421 10.98 -1.99 13.89
CA ASN A 421 10.35 -3.00 13.06
C ASN A 421 11.40 -4.01 12.62
N ALA A 422 11.06 -5.29 12.60
CA ALA A 422 11.91 -6.32 12.04
C ALA A 422 11.06 -7.42 11.41
N SER A 423 11.46 -7.89 10.24
CA SER A 423 10.85 -9.06 9.60
C SER A 423 11.93 -9.98 9.05
N VAL A 424 11.71 -11.27 9.17
CA VAL A 424 12.56 -12.31 8.59
C VAL A 424 11.69 -13.24 7.77
N THR A 425 12.03 -13.37 6.48
CA THR A 425 11.34 -14.27 5.56
C THR A 425 12.26 -15.43 5.21
N HIS A 426 11.80 -16.66 5.44
CA HIS A 426 12.55 -17.89 5.15
C HIS A 426 11.77 -18.77 4.17
N LYS A 427 12.35 -19.03 2.99
CA LYS A 427 11.83 -20.00 2.02
C LYS A 427 12.30 -21.41 2.43
N ILE A 428 11.37 -22.21 2.96
CA ILE A 428 11.65 -23.61 3.32
C ILE A 428 11.88 -24.40 2.02
N ASN A 429 10.99 -24.19 1.05
CA ASN A 429 11.07 -24.70 -0.33
C ASN A 429 10.21 -23.81 -1.25
N GLU A 430 10.07 -24.16 -2.53
CA GLU A 430 9.32 -23.39 -3.54
C GLU A 430 7.81 -23.24 -3.20
N SER A 431 7.28 -24.12 -2.36
CA SER A 431 5.87 -24.13 -1.98
C SER A 431 5.61 -23.60 -0.56
N ASN A 432 6.65 -23.47 0.26
CA ASN A 432 6.48 -23.12 1.67
C ASN A 432 7.41 -21.97 2.09
N THR A 433 6.81 -20.91 2.60
CA THR A 433 7.50 -19.73 3.14
C THR A 433 7.05 -19.46 4.56
N LEU A 434 8.01 -19.20 5.45
CA LEU A 434 7.77 -18.79 6.83
C LEU A 434 8.25 -17.35 6.99
N GLN A 435 7.41 -16.48 7.57
CA GLN A 435 7.72 -15.09 7.85
C GLN A 435 7.46 -14.78 9.33
N GLY A 436 8.50 -14.31 10.00
CA GLY A 436 8.40 -13.76 11.35
C GLY A 436 8.39 -12.25 11.29
N HIS A 437 7.50 -11.63 12.04
CA HIS A 437 7.38 -10.18 12.13
C HIS A 437 7.39 -9.71 13.58
N PHE A 438 8.03 -8.57 13.81
CA PHE A 438 8.12 -7.90 15.11
C PHE A 438 8.00 -6.39 14.92
N TYR A 439 7.13 -5.77 15.73
CA TYR A 439 6.99 -4.33 15.87
C TYR A 439 6.92 -3.95 17.34
N TRP A 440 7.68 -2.93 17.72
CA TRP A 440 7.60 -2.32 19.03
C TRP A 440 7.68 -0.81 18.92
N SER A 441 6.86 -0.10 19.69
CA SER A 441 6.93 1.36 19.78
C SER A 441 6.70 1.84 21.20
N ARG A 442 7.26 3.01 21.50
CA ARG A 442 7.06 3.71 22.75
C ARG A 442 7.00 5.20 22.52
N ASP A 443 5.97 5.82 23.11
CA ASP A 443 5.73 7.26 23.11
C ASP A 443 5.80 7.81 24.53
N ARG A 444 6.34 9.03 24.66
CA ARG A 444 6.30 9.83 25.87
C ARG A 444 6.00 11.26 25.50
N PHE A 445 4.99 11.80 26.15
CA PHE A 445 4.51 13.11 25.85
C PHE A 445 4.07 13.85 27.11
N SER A 446 4.50 15.11 27.27
CA SER A 446 4.17 15.98 28.40
C SER A 446 4.02 17.41 27.90
N PHE A 447 2.79 17.89 27.85
CA PHE A 447 2.52 19.31 27.51
C PHE A 447 2.70 20.23 28.68
N SER A 448 2.39 19.78 29.89
CA SER A 448 2.59 20.51 31.12
C SER A 448 3.64 19.83 31.98
N ARG A 449 4.19 20.56 32.96
CA ARG A 449 5.14 19.95 33.92
C ARG A 449 4.49 18.87 34.78
N ASP A 450 3.16 18.87 34.86
CA ASP A 450 2.41 18.07 35.82
C ASP A 450 1.79 16.81 35.21
N THR A 451 1.64 16.74 33.90
CA THR A 451 0.99 15.62 33.23
C THR A 451 1.86 15.01 32.16
N THR A 452 2.11 13.71 32.29
CA THR A 452 2.87 12.91 31.31
C THR A 452 2.03 11.74 30.82
N PHE A 453 1.88 11.62 29.52
CA PHE A 453 1.30 10.46 28.84
C PHE A 453 2.40 9.56 28.31
N ARG A 454 2.22 8.25 28.45
CA ARG A 454 3.07 7.24 27.81
C ARG A 454 2.18 6.20 27.19
N TYR A 455 2.56 5.70 26.04
CA TYR A 455 1.93 4.52 25.45
C TYR A 455 2.92 3.73 24.60
N ALA A 456 2.63 2.46 24.45
CA ALA A 456 3.47 1.52 23.74
C ALA A 456 2.62 0.50 23.00
N ASN A 457 3.05 0.12 21.81
CA ASN A 457 2.54 -1.03 21.08
C ASN A 457 3.64 -2.09 21.00
N LEU A 458 3.24 -3.34 21.05
CA LEU A 458 4.02 -4.53 20.74
C LEU A 458 3.18 -5.39 19.82
N ASN A 459 3.74 -5.84 18.73
CA ASN A 459 3.13 -6.78 17.81
C ASN A 459 4.19 -7.79 17.37
N ALA A 460 3.87 -9.08 17.49
CA ALA A 460 4.75 -10.15 17.02
C ALA A 460 3.91 -11.23 16.37
N SER A 461 4.24 -11.62 15.15
CA SER A 461 3.50 -12.64 14.41
C SER A 461 4.41 -13.59 13.66
N LEU A 462 3.90 -14.80 13.43
CA LEU A 462 4.52 -15.82 12.60
C LEU A 462 3.50 -16.24 11.55
N LYS A 463 3.83 -16.05 10.28
CA LYS A 463 3.01 -16.38 9.11
C LYS A 463 3.64 -17.52 8.33
N TRP A 464 2.90 -18.57 8.09
CA TRP A 464 3.28 -19.67 7.22
C TRP A 464 2.39 -19.69 5.99
N ARG A 465 2.99 -19.56 4.83
CA ARG A 465 2.34 -19.66 3.52
C ARG A 465 2.73 -20.98 2.88
N SER A 466 1.74 -21.73 2.42
CA SER A 466 1.93 -23.03 1.79
C SER A 466 1.08 -23.14 0.53
N ARG A 467 1.73 -23.40 -0.59
CA ARG A 467 1.08 -23.78 -1.86
C ARG A 467 0.92 -25.30 -1.85
N ILE A 468 -0.25 -25.79 -1.44
CA ILE A 468 -0.54 -27.23 -1.34
C ILE A 468 -0.67 -27.83 -2.76
N SER A 469 -1.31 -27.10 -3.68
CA SER A 469 -1.42 -27.47 -5.08
C SER A 469 -1.56 -26.21 -5.96
N SER A 470 -1.57 -26.35 -7.29
CA SER A 470 -1.86 -25.25 -8.22
C SER A 470 -3.21 -24.55 -7.95
N ARG A 471 -4.14 -25.24 -7.31
CA ARG A 471 -5.49 -24.76 -6.99
C ARG A 471 -5.71 -24.41 -5.53
N LEU A 472 -4.87 -24.86 -4.61
CA LEU A 472 -5.09 -24.73 -3.17
C LEU A 472 -3.88 -24.07 -2.49
N ASN A 473 -4.10 -22.91 -1.94
CA ASN A 473 -3.15 -22.20 -1.07
C ASN A 473 -3.65 -22.19 0.37
N HIS A 474 -2.74 -22.29 1.31
CA HIS A 474 -3.01 -22.18 2.74
C HIS A 474 -2.11 -21.10 3.34
N THR A 475 -2.69 -20.28 4.21
CA THR A 475 -1.95 -19.30 5.02
C THR A 475 -2.37 -19.49 6.47
N ALA A 476 -1.41 -19.76 7.34
CA ALA A 476 -1.61 -19.79 8.79
C ALA A 476 -0.82 -18.66 9.42
N VAL A 477 -1.44 -17.97 10.38
CA VAL A 477 -0.82 -16.88 11.14
C VAL A 477 -1.11 -17.10 12.60
N ALA A 478 -0.10 -16.90 13.45
CA ALA A 478 -0.28 -16.81 14.89
C ALA A 478 0.50 -15.60 15.40
N GLY A 479 -0.06 -14.89 16.37
CA GLY A 479 0.58 -13.68 16.86
C GLY A 479 0.12 -13.24 18.24
N TYR A 480 0.84 -12.27 18.76
CA TYR A 480 0.58 -11.61 20.03
C TYR A 480 0.70 -10.09 19.85
N ASP A 481 -0.31 -9.38 20.31
CA ASP A 481 -0.38 -7.93 20.29
C ASP A 481 -0.58 -7.39 21.70
N GLN A 482 0.06 -6.28 22.00
CA GLN A 482 -0.13 -5.58 23.25
C GLN A 482 -0.17 -4.08 23.01
N TYR A 483 -1.13 -3.43 23.63
CA TYR A 483 -1.17 -1.98 23.79
C TYR A 483 -1.17 -1.65 25.26
N ALA A 484 -0.29 -0.79 25.71
CA ALA A 484 -0.23 -0.32 27.08
C ALA A 484 -0.14 1.21 27.09
N ALA A 485 -0.92 1.85 27.96
CA ALA A 485 -0.91 3.29 28.12
C ALA A 485 -0.88 3.69 29.58
N SER A 486 -0.28 4.83 29.90
CA SER A 486 -0.26 5.40 31.24
C SER A 486 -0.39 6.92 31.21
N LEU A 487 -1.09 7.43 32.22
CA LEU A 487 -1.18 8.82 32.57
C LEU A 487 -0.53 9.02 33.94
N GLU A 488 0.48 9.85 34.02
CA GLU A 488 1.12 10.26 35.25
C GLU A 488 0.79 11.73 35.50
N ASN A 489 0.19 12.01 36.68
CA ASN A 489 -0.19 13.34 37.11
C ASN A 489 0.51 13.71 38.42
N THR A 490 1.32 14.75 38.39
CA THR A 490 2.13 15.20 39.55
C THR A 490 1.57 16.49 40.15
N LEU A 491 0.28 16.80 39.98
CA LEU A 491 -0.35 18.03 40.44
C LEU A 491 -0.07 18.35 41.92
N GLY A 492 0.42 19.58 42.17
CA GLY A 492 0.48 20.28 43.44
C GLY A 492 1.86 20.36 44.06
N GLU A 493 2.17 21.52 44.61
CA GLU A 493 3.40 21.80 45.34
C GLU A 493 3.65 20.87 46.54
N ASN A 494 2.62 20.08 46.96
CA ASN A 494 2.70 19.23 48.16
C ASN A 494 2.82 17.74 47.88
N LEU A 495 2.99 17.31 46.63
CA LEU A 495 3.20 15.90 46.26
C LEU A 495 2.10 14.89 46.74
N LYS A 496 1.01 15.40 47.38
CA LYS A 496 -0.01 14.56 48.05
C LYS A 496 -1.11 14.06 47.10
N SER A 497 -1.22 14.59 45.88
CA SER A 497 -2.23 14.22 44.88
C SER A 497 -1.66 13.57 43.62
N GLY A 498 -0.38 13.21 43.64
CA GLY A 498 0.27 12.57 42.50
C GLY A 498 -0.24 11.13 42.31
N TYR A 499 -0.63 10.80 41.11
CA TYR A 499 -1.10 9.47 40.76
C TYR A 499 -0.65 9.07 39.34
N ARG A 500 -0.64 7.75 39.11
CA ARG A 500 -0.46 7.15 37.80
C ARG A 500 -1.63 6.22 37.51
N VAL A 501 -2.21 6.35 36.32
CA VAL A 501 -3.21 5.42 35.82
C VAL A 501 -2.59 4.63 34.66
N ASP A 502 -2.67 3.32 34.76
CA ASP A 502 -2.22 2.38 33.74
C ASP A 502 -3.41 1.64 33.14
N THR A 503 -3.41 1.46 31.81
CA THR A 503 -4.39 0.66 31.06
C THR A 503 -3.65 -0.27 30.10
N GLN A 504 -4.20 -1.47 29.84
CA GLN A 504 -3.53 -2.45 29.00
C GLN A 504 -4.52 -3.34 28.26
N ILE A 505 -4.21 -3.62 27.00
CA ILE A 505 -4.85 -4.64 26.17
C ILE A 505 -3.77 -5.64 25.76
N ARG A 506 -3.99 -6.92 26.00
CA ARG A 506 -3.20 -8.03 25.49
C ARG A 506 -4.10 -8.91 24.63
N GLN A 507 -3.57 -9.34 23.51
CA GLN A 507 -4.29 -10.17 22.56
C GLN A 507 -3.36 -11.24 22.01
N ALA A 508 -3.81 -12.49 21.99
CA ALA A 508 -3.17 -13.57 21.27
C ALA A 508 -4.14 -14.09 20.21
N PHE A 509 -3.68 -14.30 19.00
CA PHE A 509 -4.54 -14.75 17.91
C PHE A 509 -3.91 -15.84 17.07
N ALA A 510 -4.77 -16.67 16.49
CA ALA A 510 -4.41 -17.63 15.46
C ALA A 510 -5.46 -17.61 14.36
N LYS A 511 -5.01 -17.58 13.11
CA LYS A 511 -5.86 -17.52 11.89
C LYS A 511 -5.35 -18.55 10.89
N SER A 512 -6.26 -19.28 10.26
CA SER A 512 -5.96 -20.22 9.19
C SER A 512 -6.90 -19.94 8.02
N THR A 513 -6.36 -19.69 6.83
CA THR A 513 -7.12 -19.33 5.62
C THR A 513 -6.73 -20.24 4.48
N PHE A 514 -7.70 -20.85 3.84
CA PHE A 514 -7.57 -21.64 2.63
C PHE A 514 -8.18 -20.87 1.44
N ARG A 515 -7.44 -20.80 0.32
CA ARG A 515 -7.93 -20.25 -0.94
C ARG A 515 -7.91 -21.35 -1.97
N TYR A 516 -9.10 -21.75 -2.45
CA TYR A 516 -9.29 -22.91 -3.31
C TYR A 516 -10.03 -22.54 -4.59
N ALA A 517 -9.38 -22.67 -5.74
CA ALA A 517 -9.99 -22.57 -7.05
C ALA A 517 -10.74 -23.87 -7.37
N VAL A 518 -12.02 -23.91 -7.04
CA VAL A 518 -12.89 -25.09 -7.26
C VAL A 518 -13.08 -25.35 -8.75
N SER A 519 -13.34 -24.28 -9.50
CA SER A 519 -13.52 -24.31 -10.95
C SER A 519 -13.06 -22.97 -11.56
N ASP A 520 -13.08 -22.88 -12.88
CA ASP A 520 -12.69 -21.66 -13.61
C ASP A 520 -13.50 -20.42 -13.24
N VAL A 521 -14.66 -20.60 -12.63
CA VAL A 521 -15.58 -19.54 -12.28
C VAL A 521 -15.77 -19.38 -10.76
N HIS A 522 -15.36 -20.36 -9.94
CA HIS A 522 -15.55 -20.36 -8.50
C HIS A 522 -14.22 -20.39 -7.75
N ASN A 523 -13.95 -19.35 -6.95
CA ASN A 523 -12.79 -19.24 -6.10
C ASN A 523 -13.23 -19.12 -4.63
N LEU A 524 -13.16 -20.23 -3.90
CA LEU A 524 -13.51 -20.29 -2.49
C LEU A 524 -12.37 -19.78 -1.61
N SER A 525 -12.71 -18.97 -0.61
CA SER A 525 -11.84 -18.63 0.52
C SER A 525 -12.57 -19.03 1.81
N PHE A 526 -11.95 -19.86 2.64
CA PHE A 526 -12.56 -20.29 3.89
C PHE A 526 -11.51 -20.52 4.98
N GLY A 527 -11.94 -20.44 6.21
CA GLY A 527 -11.02 -20.60 7.32
C GLY A 527 -11.64 -20.29 8.67
N GLY A 528 -10.76 -20.12 9.65
CA GLY A 528 -11.15 -19.78 11.02
C GLY A 528 -10.11 -18.93 11.70
N GLN A 529 -10.54 -18.21 12.71
CA GLN A 529 -9.71 -17.39 13.57
C GLN A 529 -10.18 -17.53 15.01
N ALA A 530 -9.24 -17.52 15.94
CA ALA A 530 -9.52 -17.40 17.36
C ALA A 530 -8.63 -16.30 17.94
N THR A 531 -9.23 -15.39 18.72
CA THR A 531 -8.53 -14.31 19.39
C THR A 531 -8.86 -14.35 20.88
N TRP A 532 -7.83 -14.44 21.70
CA TRP A 532 -7.96 -14.31 23.16
C TRP A 532 -7.62 -12.89 23.57
N TYR A 533 -8.42 -12.29 24.42
CA TYR A 533 -8.25 -10.95 24.97
C TYR A 533 -8.04 -11.02 26.47
N HIS A 534 -7.08 -10.24 26.95
CA HIS A 534 -6.93 -9.86 28.35
C HIS A 534 -6.86 -8.33 28.41
N LEU A 535 -7.86 -7.70 28.97
CA LEU A 535 -8.01 -6.25 29.04
C LEU A 535 -8.01 -5.81 30.50
N LEU A 536 -7.09 -4.89 30.83
CA LEU A 536 -7.06 -4.14 32.09
C LEU A 536 -7.61 -2.74 31.82
N PRO A 537 -8.86 -2.42 32.26
CA PRO A 537 -9.50 -1.14 31.98
C PRO A 537 -8.85 0.04 32.70
N GLY A 538 -8.24 -0.21 33.85
CA GLY A 538 -7.54 0.80 34.63
C GLY A 538 -6.97 0.30 35.94
N GLU A 539 -5.77 0.77 36.27
CA GLU A 539 -5.14 0.63 37.58
C GLU A 539 -4.58 1.99 37.98
N MET A 540 -5.02 2.52 39.10
CA MET A 540 -4.53 3.80 39.64
C MET A 540 -3.62 3.55 40.84
N ASN A 541 -2.40 4.03 40.72
CA ASN A 541 -1.36 3.93 41.74
C ASN A 541 -0.96 5.31 42.26
N PRO A 542 -0.73 5.48 43.59
CA PRO A 542 -0.11 6.69 44.12
C PRO A 542 1.36 6.79 43.62
N LEU A 543 1.79 8.01 43.31
CA LEU A 543 3.19 8.25 42.88
C LEU A 543 4.18 8.39 44.04
N TYR A 544 3.67 8.71 45.22
CA TYR A 544 4.48 9.00 46.39
C TYR A 544 3.91 8.29 47.63
N GLU A 545 4.72 7.89 48.56
CA GLU A 545 4.32 7.22 49.79
C GLU A 545 3.31 8.03 50.63
N ASN A 546 3.41 9.37 50.59
CA ASN A 546 2.51 10.28 51.29
C ASN A 546 1.32 10.74 50.45
N SER A 547 1.04 10.09 49.33
CA SER A 547 -0.09 10.44 48.48
C SER A 547 -1.43 10.13 49.18
N LEU A 548 -2.39 11.01 49.02
CA LEU A 548 -3.78 10.80 49.47
C LEU A 548 -4.58 9.95 48.47
N VAL A 549 -3.97 9.60 47.34
CA VAL A 549 -4.60 8.78 46.31
C VAL A 549 -4.52 7.33 46.73
N ALA A 550 -5.65 6.66 46.84
CA ALA A 550 -5.69 5.23 47.12
C ALA A 550 -5.40 4.40 45.85
N HIS A 551 -4.70 3.28 46.03
CA HIS A 551 -4.59 2.28 44.99
C HIS A 551 -5.97 1.77 44.61
N THR A 552 -6.30 1.79 43.33
CA THR A 552 -7.56 1.29 42.79
C THR A 552 -7.29 0.45 41.56
N LEU A 553 -7.84 -0.77 41.52
CA LEU A 553 -7.69 -1.70 40.40
C LEU A 553 -9.08 -2.05 39.89
N LEU A 554 -9.38 -1.72 38.63
CA LEU A 554 -10.60 -2.18 37.97
C LEU A 554 -10.47 -3.66 37.59
N PRO A 555 -11.57 -4.45 37.66
CA PRO A 555 -11.52 -5.87 37.29
C PRO A 555 -11.04 -6.07 35.86
N ALA A 556 -10.08 -6.96 35.66
CA ALA A 556 -9.63 -7.34 34.32
C ALA A 556 -10.75 -8.11 33.59
N GLN A 557 -10.79 -7.97 32.29
CA GLN A 557 -11.77 -8.60 31.42
C GLN A 557 -11.05 -9.60 30.50
N ASP A 558 -11.49 -10.84 30.52
CA ASP A 558 -10.98 -11.91 29.66
C ASP A 558 -12.07 -12.42 28.74
N ALA A 559 -11.73 -12.62 27.46
CA ALA A 559 -12.64 -13.17 26.48
C ALA A 559 -11.93 -13.97 25.39
N LEU A 560 -12.64 -14.92 24.81
CA LEU A 560 -12.25 -15.65 23.62
C LEU A 560 -13.22 -15.30 22.48
N GLU A 561 -12.69 -14.84 21.34
CA GLU A 561 -13.44 -14.52 20.13
C GLU A 561 -13.13 -15.54 19.02
N PRO A 562 -13.86 -16.68 18.94
CA PRO A 562 -13.75 -17.60 17.83
C PRO A 562 -14.57 -17.12 16.63
N SER A 563 -14.09 -17.40 15.43
CA SER A 563 -14.85 -17.13 14.20
C SER A 563 -14.53 -18.14 13.11
N LEU A 564 -15.51 -18.40 12.26
CA LEU A 564 -15.38 -19.20 11.04
C LEU A 564 -15.88 -18.36 9.87
N PHE A 565 -15.24 -18.50 8.73
CA PHE A 565 -15.64 -17.75 7.54
C PHE A 565 -15.51 -18.58 6.27
N ALA A 566 -16.35 -18.28 5.31
CA ALA A 566 -16.28 -18.80 3.95
C ALA A 566 -16.83 -17.76 2.96
N SER A 567 -16.21 -17.64 1.82
CA SER A 567 -16.68 -16.80 0.71
C SER A 567 -16.37 -17.46 -0.63
N ASP A 568 -17.21 -17.20 -1.62
CA ASP A 568 -17.00 -17.59 -3.00
C ASP A 568 -17.00 -16.36 -3.92
N ASN A 569 -15.96 -16.24 -4.73
CA ASN A 569 -15.90 -15.27 -5.81
C ASN A 569 -16.30 -15.99 -7.10
N TRP A 570 -17.48 -15.69 -7.59
CA TRP A 570 -18.10 -16.32 -8.73
C TRP A 570 -18.08 -15.41 -9.96
N THR A 571 -17.33 -15.80 -10.98
CA THR A 571 -17.32 -15.16 -12.30
C THR A 571 -18.46 -15.74 -13.14
N VAL A 572 -19.65 -15.14 -13.03
CA VAL A 572 -20.87 -15.62 -13.70
C VAL A 572 -20.75 -15.52 -15.22
N THR A 573 -20.24 -14.37 -15.69
CA THR A 573 -19.93 -14.11 -17.11
C THR A 573 -18.68 -13.22 -17.19
N SER A 574 -18.16 -12.99 -18.40
CA SER A 574 -17.06 -12.00 -18.60
C SER A 574 -17.40 -10.58 -18.11
N ARG A 575 -18.69 -10.26 -17.99
CA ARG A 575 -19.19 -8.94 -17.55
C ARG A 575 -19.74 -8.92 -16.12
N LEU A 576 -20.15 -10.05 -15.57
CA LEU A 576 -20.78 -10.16 -14.25
C LEU A 576 -19.94 -11.03 -13.33
N SER A 577 -19.46 -10.43 -12.23
CA SER A 577 -18.81 -11.12 -11.13
C SER A 577 -19.57 -10.86 -9.83
N LEU A 578 -19.77 -11.90 -9.04
CA LEU A 578 -20.43 -11.85 -7.74
C LEU A 578 -19.50 -12.42 -6.67
N GLU A 579 -19.55 -11.87 -5.47
CA GLU A 579 -18.89 -12.45 -4.30
C GLU A 579 -19.93 -12.59 -3.19
N GLY A 580 -20.05 -13.80 -2.65
CA GLY A 580 -20.89 -14.11 -1.51
C GLY A 580 -20.05 -14.70 -0.39
N GLY A 581 -20.23 -14.20 0.83
CA GLY A 581 -19.50 -14.69 2.00
C GLY A 581 -20.33 -14.69 3.26
N ILE A 582 -20.00 -15.59 4.16
CA ILE A 582 -20.56 -15.69 5.52
C ILE A 582 -19.41 -15.76 6.52
N ARG A 583 -19.58 -15.06 7.63
CA ARG A 583 -18.71 -15.18 8.80
C ARG A 583 -19.60 -15.46 10.02
N LEU A 584 -19.21 -16.37 10.83
CA LEU A 584 -19.83 -16.66 12.11
C LEU A 584 -18.87 -16.15 13.21
N SER A 585 -19.22 -15.02 13.84
CA SER A 585 -18.41 -14.38 14.87
C SER A 585 -19.00 -14.67 16.25
N GLY A 586 -18.20 -15.28 17.13
CA GLY A 586 -18.56 -15.55 18.51
C GLY A 586 -17.75 -14.72 19.48
N LEU A 587 -18.29 -14.49 20.69
CA LEU A 587 -17.52 -14.00 21.83
C LEU A 587 -17.94 -14.81 23.06
N LEU A 588 -16.96 -15.35 23.74
CA LEU A 588 -17.12 -15.94 25.07
C LEU A 588 -16.43 -15.03 26.09
N ALA A 589 -17.17 -14.14 26.74
CA ALA A 589 -16.68 -13.41 27.90
C ALA A 589 -16.58 -14.40 29.10
N LEU A 590 -15.50 -14.30 29.87
CA LEU A 590 -15.22 -15.31 30.93
C LEU A 590 -15.72 -14.84 32.28
N HIS A 591 -15.70 -13.54 32.58
CA HIS A 591 -16.07 -13.00 33.89
C HIS A 591 -16.90 -11.72 33.77
N PRO A 592 -18.23 -11.75 33.92
CA PRO A 592 -19.11 -12.93 34.03
C PRO A 592 -19.20 -13.69 32.71
N ALA A 593 -19.43 -14.99 32.82
CA ALA A 593 -19.52 -15.84 31.61
C ALA A 593 -20.75 -15.46 30.77
N LYS A 594 -20.49 -15.05 29.54
CA LYS A 594 -21.54 -14.71 28.55
C LYS A 594 -21.09 -15.09 27.17
N PHE A 595 -21.97 -15.77 26.43
CA PHE A 595 -21.70 -16.13 25.04
C PHE A 595 -22.59 -15.34 24.09
N TYR A 596 -21.97 -14.80 23.05
CA TYR A 596 -22.63 -14.15 21.93
C TYR A 596 -22.24 -14.86 20.64
N LEU A 597 -23.15 -14.95 19.69
CA LEU A 597 -22.93 -15.53 18.37
C LEU A 597 -23.69 -14.72 17.32
N HIS A 598 -22.97 -14.23 16.32
CA HIS A 598 -23.54 -13.37 15.27
C HIS A 598 -23.13 -13.89 13.89
N PRO A 599 -24.10 -14.24 13.03
CA PRO A 599 -23.84 -14.46 11.63
C PRO A 599 -23.66 -13.12 10.91
N GLU A 600 -22.62 -13.03 10.10
CA GLU A 600 -22.31 -11.87 9.28
C GLU A 600 -22.34 -12.26 7.81
N PHE A 601 -22.96 -11.43 6.98
CA PHE A 601 -23.13 -11.66 5.55
C PHE A 601 -22.29 -10.64 4.77
N ARG A 602 -21.65 -11.10 3.71
CA ARG A 602 -20.88 -10.31 2.78
C ARG A 602 -21.39 -10.60 1.37
N LEU A 603 -21.88 -9.58 0.68
CA LEU A 603 -22.35 -9.70 -0.70
C LEU A 603 -21.74 -8.56 -1.49
N SER A 604 -21.15 -8.85 -2.62
CA SER A 604 -20.72 -7.83 -3.57
C SER A 604 -20.91 -8.31 -5.00
N GLY A 605 -21.11 -7.38 -5.90
CA GLY A 605 -21.28 -7.68 -7.29
C GLY A 605 -20.79 -6.54 -8.17
N LYS A 606 -20.30 -6.93 -9.35
CA LYS A 606 -19.84 -6.02 -10.38
C LYS A 606 -20.48 -6.39 -11.71
N TYR A 607 -20.93 -5.35 -12.41
CA TYR A 607 -21.39 -5.48 -13.79
C TYR A 607 -20.64 -4.49 -14.68
N SER A 608 -19.89 -5.00 -15.66
CA SER A 608 -19.18 -4.19 -16.65
C SER A 608 -20.16 -3.78 -17.76
N LEU A 609 -20.50 -2.49 -17.79
CA LEU A 609 -21.35 -1.89 -18.84
C LEU A 609 -20.56 -1.78 -20.14
N ARG A 610 -19.28 -1.40 -20.03
CA ARG A 610 -18.26 -1.31 -21.09
C ARG A 610 -16.93 -1.74 -20.51
N ASP A 611 -15.91 -1.92 -21.33
CA ASP A 611 -14.56 -2.31 -20.87
C ASP A 611 -13.93 -1.29 -19.93
N ASN A 612 -14.33 -0.03 -20.03
CA ASN A 612 -13.86 1.07 -19.20
C ASN A 612 -14.92 1.65 -18.25
N LEU A 613 -16.10 1.01 -18.14
CA LEU A 613 -17.19 1.49 -17.30
C LEU A 613 -17.86 0.32 -16.58
N SER A 614 -17.87 0.35 -15.26
CA SER A 614 -18.50 -0.67 -14.42
C SER A 614 -19.36 -0.09 -13.30
N VAL A 615 -20.40 -0.82 -12.95
CA VAL A 615 -21.24 -0.59 -11.76
C VAL A 615 -20.87 -1.67 -10.75
N LYS A 616 -20.69 -1.27 -9.49
CA LYS A 616 -20.48 -2.19 -8.38
C LYS A 616 -21.50 -1.93 -7.30
N ALA A 617 -21.85 -2.96 -6.55
CA ALA A 617 -22.71 -2.85 -5.37
C ALA A 617 -22.20 -3.82 -4.30
N GLY A 618 -22.37 -3.45 -3.03
CA GLY A 618 -21.96 -4.26 -1.90
C GLY A 618 -22.90 -4.11 -0.71
N PHE A 619 -23.05 -5.20 0.04
CA PHE A 619 -23.80 -5.25 1.29
C PHE A 619 -23.03 -6.09 2.29
N ASN A 620 -22.83 -5.55 3.51
CA ASN A 620 -22.19 -6.29 4.60
C ASN A 620 -22.90 -6.06 5.92
N THR A 621 -22.97 -7.12 6.71
CA THR A 621 -23.30 -7.04 8.13
C THR A 621 -22.04 -7.28 8.95
N MET A 622 -21.90 -6.65 10.10
CA MET A 622 -20.67 -6.64 10.89
C MET A 622 -20.98 -6.60 12.37
N THR A 623 -20.07 -7.15 13.18
CA THR A 623 -20.16 -7.17 14.64
C THR A 623 -18.84 -6.73 15.27
N GLN A 624 -18.93 -6.05 16.42
CA GLN A 624 -17.76 -5.60 17.19
C GLN A 624 -17.95 -5.90 18.66
N HIS A 625 -16.93 -6.50 19.29
CA HIS A 625 -16.96 -6.98 20.67
C HIS A 625 -16.07 -6.20 21.63
N ILE A 626 -15.15 -5.37 21.13
CA ILE A 626 -14.30 -4.49 21.94
C ILE A 626 -14.61 -3.04 21.61
N HIS A 627 -14.77 -2.20 22.60
CA HIS A 627 -15.29 -0.84 22.48
C HIS A 627 -14.34 0.16 23.12
N LEU A 628 -14.20 1.34 22.51
CA LEU A 628 -13.51 2.48 23.09
C LEU A 628 -14.54 3.48 23.65
N ILE A 629 -14.42 3.78 24.92
CA ILE A 629 -15.23 4.82 25.59
C ILE A 629 -14.37 6.05 25.74
N SER A 630 -14.72 7.10 25.01
CA SER A 630 -13.98 8.35 24.97
C SER A 630 -14.93 9.55 25.04
N ASN A 631 -14.50 10.59 25.71
CA ASN A 631 -15.20 11.88 25.72
C ASN A 631 -14.79 12.79 24.56
N THR A 632 -13.89 12.34 23.72
CA THR A 632 -13.40 13.06 22.54
C THR A 632 -13.66 12.24 21.28
N SER A 633 -13.57 12.85 20.12
CA SER A 633 -13.65 12.14 18.85
C SER A 633 -12.29 11.56 18.42
N SER A 634 -11.20 11.88 19.12
CA SER A 634 -9.84 11.37 18.90
C SER A 634 -9.52 10.30 19.94
N ILE A 635 -8.72 9.30 19.56
CA ILE A 635 -8.18 8.32 20.50
C ILE A 635 -7.18 9.01 21.43
N SER A 636 -7.47 8.96 22.72
CA SER A 636 -6.52 9.38 23.77
C SER A 636 -5.86 8.14 24.38
N PRO A 637 -4.58 8.21 24.78
CA PRO A 637 -3.92 7.07 25.45
C PRO A 637 -4.64 6.58 26.73
N ILE A 638 -5.41 7.45 27.36
CA ILE A 638 -6.15 7.14 28.60
C ILE A 638 -7.62 6.80 28.40
N ASP A 639 -8.07 6.69 27.14
CA ASP A 639 -9.44 6.28 26.87
C ASP A 639 -9.66 4.84 27.36
N THR A 640 -10.86 4.60 27.88
CA THR A 640 -11.19 3.31 28.49
C THR A 640 -11.67 2.32 27.44
N TRP A 641 -10.94 1.24 27.28
CA TRP A 641 -11.37 0.10 26.47
C TRP A 641 -12.25 -0.84 27.31
N GLN A 642 -13.25 -1.44 26.67
CA GLN A 642 -14.19 -2.37 27.30
C GLN A 642 -14.52 -3.53 26.35
N LEU A 643 -14.57 -4.74 26.87
CA LEU A 643 -15.14 -5.88 26.13
C LEU A 643 -16.66 -5.91 26.29
N SER A 644 -17.34 -6.56 25.35
CA SER A 644 -18.75 -6.91 25.53
C SER A 644 -18.90 -7.90 26.68
N THR A 645 -19.88 -7.62 27.56
CA THR A 645 -20.22 -8.39 28.75
C THR A 645 -21.71 -8.69 28.77
N ASP A 646 -22.23 -9.21 29.85
CA ASP A 646 -23.68 -9.34 30.08
C ASP A 646 -24.42 -7.99 30.11
N ARG A 647 -23.71 -6.89 30.46
CA ARG A 647 -24.24 -5.52 30.58
C ARG A 647 -23.93 -4.65 29.37
N ILE A 648 -22.88 -4.94 28.62
CA ILE A 648 -22.42 -4.21 27.42
C ILE A 648 -22.57 -5.14 26.23
N ARG A 649 -23.59 -4.89 25.41
CA ARG A 649 -23.88 -5.71 24.24
C ARG A 649 -22.89 -5.46 23.11
N PRO A 650 -22.60 -6.46 22.26
CA PRO A 650 -21.86 -6.27 21.03
C PRO A 650 -22.51 -5.23 20.12
N GLN A 651 -21.70 -4.33 19.56
CA GLN A 651 -22.17 -3.45 18.51
C GLN A 651 -22.40 -4.26 17.25
N THR A 652 -23.50 -3.99 16.56
CA THR A 652 -23.83 -4.59 15.27
C THR A 652 -24.14 -3.53 14.24
N GLY A 653 -23.89 -3.81 13.00
CA GLY A 653 -24.19 -2.89 11.91
C GLY A 653 -24.34 -3.55 10.58
N TRP A 654 -24.95 -2.85 9.64
CA TRP A 654 -24.97 -3.21 8.24
C TRP A 654 -24.72 -1.98 7.39
N GLN A 655 -24.15 -2.23 6.21
CA GLN A 655 -23.87 -1.20 5.21
C GLN A 655 -24.26 -1.72 3.84
N ALA A 656 -24.96 -0.88 3.08
CA ALA A 656 -25.18 -1.05 1.65
C ALA A 656 -24.48 0.08 0.91
N ALA A 657 -23.83 -0.24 -0.19
CA ALA A 657 -23.14 0.75 -1.02
C ALA A 657 -23.25 0.38 -2.49
N SER A 658 -23.24 1.39 -3.38
CA SER A 658 -23.15 1.20 -4.82
C SER A 658 -22.25 2.28 -5.43
N GLY A 659 -21.64 1.97 -6.57
CA GLY A 659 -20.73 2.91 -7.22
C GLY A 659 -20.59 2.69 -8.71
N LEU A 660 -20.24 3.77 -9.40
CA LEU A 660 -19.89 3.84 -10.80
C LEU A 660 -18.39 4.09 -10.92
N TYR A 661 -17.71 3.31 -11.72
CA TYR A 661 -16.27 3.37 -11.95
C TYR A 661 -16.02 3.53 -13.44
N TRP A 662 -15.40 4.63 -13.81
CA TRP A 662 -15.20 4.99 -15.20
C TRP A 662 -13.77 5.45 -15.45
N THR A 663 -13.04 4.71 -16.28
CA THR A 663 -11.72 5.09 -16.74
C THR A 663 -11.83 5.79 -18.09
N VAL A 664 -11.27 6.99 -18.17
CA VAL A 664 -11.30 7.85 -19.36
C VAL A 664 -9.88 8.23 -19.80
N ALA A 665 -9.77 8.89 -20.95
CA ALA A 665 -8.52 9.37 -21.52
C ALA A 665 -7.49 8.23 -21.67
N ASP A 666 -7.90 7.13 -22.33
CA ASP A 666 -7.08 5.95 -22.62
C ASP A 666 -6.38 5.38 -21.36
N GLY A 667 -7.12 5.34 -20.24
CA GLY A 667 -6.62 4.81 -18.98
C GLY A 667 -5.92 5.83 -18.08
N ALA A 668 -5.77 7.08 -18.49
CA ALA A 668 -5.02 8.09 -17.75
C ALA A 668 -5.77 8.68 -16.56
N VAL A 669 -7.11 8.63 -16.54
CA VAL A 669 -7.94 9.23 -15.49
C VAL A 669 -9.03 8.25 -15.04
N ASP A 670 -9.08 7.97 -13.76
CA ASP A 670 -10.13 7.20 -13.10
C ASP A 670 -11.11 8.12 -12.40
N LEU A 671 -12.39 7.96 -12.73
CA LEU A 671 -13.51 8.64 -12.11
C LEU A 671 -14.32 7.64 -11.29
N THR A 672 -14.56 7.93 -10.03
CA THR A 672 -15.41 7.12 -9.16
C THR A 672 -16.51 7.96 -8.54
N LEU A 673 -17.72 7.41 -8.52
CA LEU A 673 -18.87 7.92 -7.82
C LEU A 673 -19.42 6.80 -6.95
N GLU A 674 -19.37 6.95 -5.63
CA GLU A 674 -19.89 5.97 -4.70
C GLU A 674 -20.97 6.60 -3.80
N ALA A 675 -21.99 5.81 -3.47
CA ALA A 675 -23.00 6.17 -2.50
C ALA A 675 -23.15 5.04 -1.48
N TYR A 676 -23.39 5.39 -0.21
CA TYR A 676 -23.55 4.42 0.85
C TYR A 676 -24.61 4.80 1.85
N TYR A 677 -25.18 3.78 2.49
CA TYR A 677 -26.01 3.90 3.68
C TYR A 677 -25.58 2.85 4.71
N LYS A 678 -25.37 3.28 5.96
CA LYS A 678 -24.96 2.45 7.10
C LYS A 678 -25.94 2.60 8.24
N ARG A 679 -26.22 1.52 8.95
CA ARG A 679 -26.96 1.52 10.19
C ARG A 679 -26.24 0.71 11.25
N THR A 680 -26.19 1.23 12.47
CA THR A 680 -25.54 0.59 13.61
C THR A 680 -26.50 0.52 14.79
N LEU A 681 -26.35 -0.52 15.61
CA LEU A 681 -27.11 -0.77 16.84
C LEU A 681 -26.14 -1.03 17.98
N HIS A 682 -26.56 -0.72 19.21
CA HIS A 682 -25.80 -0.90 20.44
C HIS A 682 -24.46 -0.15 20.45
N GLN A 683 -24.40 0.98 19.72
CA GLN A 683 -23.25 1.87 19.79
C GLN A 683 -23.25 2.58 21.13
N LEU A 684 -22.10 2.63 21.78
CA LEU A 684 -22.01 3.19 23.13
C LEU A 684 -21.84 4.72 23.08
N ASP A 685 -22.59 5.41 23.92
CA ASP A 685 -22.43 6.80 24.29
C ASP A 685 -22.52 6.88 25.83
N TYR A 686 -22.41 8.05 26.42
CA TYR A 686 -22.41 8.22 27.87
C TYR A 686 -23.36 9.35 28.29
N ARG A 687 -23.85 9.27 29.55
CA ARG A 687 -24.70 10.28 30.13
C ARG A 687 -23.93 11.58 30.41
N SER A 688 -24.65 12.69 30.45
CA SER A 688 -24.08 13.95 30.92
C SER A 688 -23.60 13.82 32.38
N GLY A 689 -22.33 14.21 32.62
CA GLY A 689 -21.69 14.06 33.90
C GLY A 689 -21.07 12.68 34.21
N ALA A 690 -21.10 11.78 33.28
CA ALA A 690 -20.45 10.46 33.40
C ALA A 690 -18.96 10.60 33.70
N ARG A 691 -18.47 9.76 34.62
CA ARG A 691 -17.04 9.61 34.89
C ARG A 691 -16.54 8.40 34.11
N LEU A 692 -15.73 8.65 33.09
CA LEU A 692 -15.28 7.57 32.19
C LEU A 692 -14.00 6.88 32.65
N LEU A 693 -13.09 7.60 33.31
CA LEU A 693 -11.82 7.08 33.80
C LEU A 693 -11.94 6.55 35.23
N MET A 694 -11.41 5.34 35.50
CA MET A 694 -11.41 4.69 36.81
C MET A 694 -12.80 4.59 37.45
N ASN A 695 -13.79 4.18 36.63
CA ASN A 695 -15.18 4.01 37.08
C ASN A 695 -15.52 2.53 37.20
N GLU A 696 -15.71 2.02 38.43
CA GLU A 696 -16.08 0.62 38.72
C GLU A 696 -17.48 0.26 38.17
N ASN A 697 -18.36 1.25 38.03
CA ASN A 697 -19.73 1.08 37.56
C ASN A 697 -19.96 1.75 36.19
N LEU A 698 -18.95 1.73 35.33
CA LEU A 698 -18.98 2.39 34.03
C LEU A 698 -20.22 2.03 33.20
N ALA A 699 -20.65 0.76 33.23
CA ALA A 699 -21.83 0.30 32.51
C ALA A 699 -23.14 1.03 32.87
N ASP A 700 -23.24 1.63 34.07
CA ASP A 700 -24.41 2.41 34.50
C ASP A 700 -24.40 3.83 33.90
N ASP A 701 -23.23 4.36 33.57
CA ASP A 701 -23.04 5.65 32.93
C ASP A 701 -23.11 5.59 31.40
N LEU A 702 -23.06 4.38 30.83
CA LEU A 702 -23.16 4.19 29.39
C LEU A 702 -24.62 4.13 28.94
N VAL A 703 -24.87 4.61 27.75
CA VAL A 703 -26.15 4.52 27.05
C VAL A 703 -25.95 3.86 25.69
N GLU A 704 -26.87 2.98 25.33
CA GLU A 704 -26.88 2.38 24.02
C GLU A 704 -27.59 3.29 23.02
N THR A 705 -26.95 3.51 21.89
CA THR A 705 -27.47 4.31 20.79
C THR A 705 -27.62 3.48 19.52
N ARG A 706 -28.49 3.92 18.66
CA ARG A 706 -28.53 3.50 17.25
C ARG A 706 -27.97 4.61 16.39
N GLY A 707 -27.20 4.22 15.39
CA GLY A 707 -26.57 5.12 14.43
C GLY A 707 -27.15 4.99 13.04
N LYS A 708 -27.11 6.05 12.26
CA LYS A 708 -27.30 6.05 10.81
C LYS A 708 -26.29 6.98 10.16
N ALA A 709 -25.71 6.51 9.06
CA ALA A 709 -24.78 7.33 8.26
C ALA A 709 -25.05 7.10 6.77
N TRP A 710 -24.93 8.17 5.98
CA TRP A 710 -25.07 8.10 4.53
C TRP A 710 -24.20 9.14 3.87
N GLY A 711 -23.81 8.89 2.64
CA GLY A 711 -22.98 9.84 1.91
C GLY A 711 -22.82 9.48 0.44
N VAL A 712 -22.29 10.47 -0.28
CA VAL A 712 -21.86 10.36 -1.68
C VAL A 712 -20.40 10.79 -1.76
N GLU A 713 -19.60 9.99 -2.42
CA GLU A 713 -18.16 10.16 -2.60
C GLU A 713 -17.87 10.29 -4.09
N LEU A 714 -17.17 11.34 -4.47
CA LEU A 714 -16.67 11.57 -5.84
C LEU A 714 -15.15 11.62 -5.80
N MET A 715 -14.46 10.96 -6.72
CA MET A 715 -13.02 11.08 -6.90
C MET A 715 -12.66 11.07 -8.37
N ALA A 716 -11.72 11.93 -8.74
CA ALA A 716 -11.02 11.91 -10.00
C ALA A 716 -9.53 11.72 -9.70
N ARG A 717 -8.95 10.59 -10.15
CA ARG A 717 -7.54 10.23 -9.95
C ARG A 717 -6.83 10.20 -11.30
N LYS A 718 -5.69 10.88 -11.38
CA LYS A 718 -4.80 10.86 -12.55
C LYS A 718 -3.43 10.29 -12.13
N THR A 719 -3.05 9.17 -12.73
CA THR A 719 -1.83 8.43 -12.35
C THR A 719 -0.66 8.65 -13.30
N THR A 720 -0.89 9.24 -14.47
CA THR A 720 0.09 9.32 -15.56
C THR A 720 0.39 10.76 -15.99
N GLY A 721 1.57 10.97 -16.57
CA GLY A 721 2.02 12.24 -17.12
C GLY A 721 2.74 13.14 -16.12
N LYS A 722 2.93 14.43 -16.46
CA LYS A 722 3.65 15.39 -15.60
C LYS A 722 2.86 15.76 -14.34
N LEU A 723 1.52 15.83 -14.44
CA LEU A 723 0.62 16.05 -13.30
C LEU A 723 0.00 14.73 -12.90
N THR A 724 0.21 14.30 -11.66
CA THR A 724 -0.38 13.11 -11.05
C THR A 724 -1.02 13.48 -9.72
N GLY A 725 -2.02 12.72 -9.29
CA GLY A 725 -2.72 12.97 -8.03
C GLY A 725 -4.22 12.74 -8.14
N TRP A 726 -4.98 13.26 -7.20
CA TRP A 726 -6.44 13.14 -7.17
C TRP A 726 -7.11 14.35 -6.53
N ILE A 727 -8.37 14.53 -6.88
CA ILE A 727 -9.30 15.39 -6.19
C ILE A 727 -10.49 14.55 -5.76
N SER A 728 -10.94 14.75 -4.53
CA SER A 728 -12.12 14.08 -4.00
C SER A 728 -13.08 15.06 -3.34
N TYR A 729 -14.36 14.76 -3.43
CA TYR A 729 -15.43 15.43 -2.72
C TYR A 729 -16.30 14.40 -2.02
N THR A 730 -16.60 14.64 -0.75
CA THR A 730 -17.49 13.81 0.04
C THR A 730 -18.59 14.65 0.64
N TYR A 731 -19.84 14.27 0.37
CA TYR A 731 -20.99 14.68 1.17
C TYR A 731 -21.38 13.53 2.08
N ALA A 732 -21.38 13.72 3.40
CA ALA A 732 -21.75 12.66 4.33
C ALA A 732 -22.37 13.19 5.61
N ARG A 733 -23.36 12.44 6.12
CA ARG A 733 -24.00 12.71 7.42
C ARG A 733 -23.91 11.49 8.31
N SER A 734 -23.70 11.72 9.60
CA SER A 734 -23.70 10.68 10.64
C SER A 734 -24.47 11.16 11.85
N MET A 735 -25.44 10.38 12.29
CA MET A 735 -26.34 10.74 13.39
C MET A 735 -26.53 9.58 14.35
N LEU A 736 -26.73 9.91 15.62
CA LEU A 736 -26.98 8.98 16.72
C LEU A 736 -28.34 9.27 17.36
N GLN A 737 -28.91 8.25 17.99
CA GLN A 737 -30.14 8.36 18.78
C GLN A 737 -30.08 7.34 19.90
N GLU A 738 -30.40 7.74 21.12
CA GLU A 738 -30.50 6.84 22.27
C GLU A 738 -31.59 5.79 22.05
N MET A 739 -31.33 4.53 22.39
CA MET A 739 -32.24 3.39 22.14
C MET A 739 -33.18 3.09 23.29
N GLN A 740 -32.82 3.45 24.53
CA GLN A 740 -33.54 3.04 25.72
C GLN A 740 -34.16 4.26 26.42
N ASP A 741 -35.46 4.14 26.70
CA ASP A 741 -36.15 5.01 27.68
C ASP A 741 -36.07 4.27 29.05
N ARG A 742 -35.15 4.68 29.90
CA ARG A 742 -34.98 4.13 31.24
C ARG A 742 -35.72 4.94 32.30
N GLY A 743 -36.69 5.81 31.89
CA GLY A 743 -37.41 6.72 32.80
C GLY A 743 -36.53 7.82 33.36
N VAL A 744 -35.33 8.04 32.77
CA VAL A 744 -34.40 9.13 33.07
C VAL A 744 -34.35 10.06 31.86
N GLU A 745 -33.92 11.29 32.03
CA GLU A 745 -33.74 12.25 30.92
C GLU A 745 -32.83 11.64 29.85
N THR A 746 -33.39 11.45 28.64
CA THR A 746 -32.67 10.89 27.49
C THR A 746 -31.87 11.98 26.78
N ILE A 747 -30.78 11.62 26.09
CA ILE A 747 -29.98 12.52 25.27
C ILE A 747 -30.88 13.21 24.25
N ASN A 748 -30.96 14.55 24.32
CA ASN A 748 -31.79 15.41 23.46
C ASN A 748 -33.26 15.01 23.43
N GLY A 749 -33.81 14.49 24.54
CA GLY A 749 -35.21 14.05 24.61
C GLY A 749 -35.51 12.85 23.68
N GLY A 750 -34.51 12.01 23.37
CA GLY A 750 -34.66 10.89 22.47
C GLY A 750 -34.63 11.25 20.96
N ALA A 751 -34.36 12.51 20.61
CA ALA A 751 -34.23 12.91 19.21
C ALA A 751 -32.90 12.50 18.59
N TRP A 752 -32.84 12.41 17.25
CA TRP A 752 -31.62 12.24 16.51
C TRP A 752 -30.66 13.42 16.67
N TYR A 753 -29.38 13.17 16.96
CA TYR A 753 -28.35 14.21 17.09
C TYR A 753 -27.13 13.86 16.24
N ASN A 754 -26.33 14.88 15.89
CA ASN A 754 -25.13 14.66 15.07
C ASN A 754 -24.08 13.86 15.84
N ALA A 755 -23.47 12.86 15.19
CA ALA A 755 -22.32 12.17 15.74
C ALA A 755 -21.13 13.13 15.89
N PRO A 756 -20.22 12.95 16.87
CA PRO A 756 -19.09 13.88 17.11
C PRO A 756 -18.19 14.11 15.89
N HIS A 757 -18.17 13.18 14.96
CA HIS A 757 -17.37 13.20 13.72
C HIS A 757 -18.17 13.58 12.46
N ASP A 758 -19.41 14.07 12.60
CA ASP A 758 -20.24 14.48 11.46
C ASP A 758 -19.70 15.77 10.82
N LYS A 759 -19.13 15.65 9.61
CA LYS A 759 -18.67 16.75 8.76
C LYS A 759 -19.39 16.63 7.42
N PRO A 760 -20.40 17.47 7.12
CA PRO A 760 -21.22 17.30 5.91
C PRO A 760 -20.45 17.39 4.59
N HIS A 761 -19.54 18.35 4.45
CA HIS A 761 -18.80 18.58 3.22
C HIS A 761 -17.31 18.46 3.46
N GLU A 762 -16.62 17.75 2.56
CA GLU A 762 -15.17 17.60 2.58
C GLU A 762 -14.64 17.60 1.15
N ILE A 763 -13.62 18.43 0.90
CA ILE A 763 -12.90 18.51 -0.38
C ILE A 763 -11.44 18.26 -0.08
N LYS A 764 -10.80 17.34 -0.84
CA LYS A 764 -9.38 17.05 -0.73
C LYS A 764 -8.76 17.04 -2.12
N PHE A 765 -7.57 17.62 -2.21
CA PHE A 765 -6.76 17.62 -3.41
C PHE A 765 -5.33 17.25 -3.05
N VAL A 766 -4.81 16.26 -3.73
CA VAL A 766 -3.38 15.88 -3.70
C VAL A 766 -2.86 15.94 -5.12
N GLY A 767 -1.83 16.72 -5.35
CA GLY A 767 -1.23 16.86 -6.68
C GLY A 767 0.29 16.89 -6.61
N ASN A 768 0.93 16.25 -7.58
CA ASN A 768 2.37 16.35 -7.80
C ASN A 768 2.62 16.71 -9.27
N TYR A 769 3.32 17.81 -9.51
CA TYR A 769 3.68 18.24 -10.85
C TYR A 769 5.19 18.10 -11.06
N LYS A 770 5.58 17.25 -12.00
CA LYS A 770 6.97 17.03 -12.39
C LYS A 770 7.38 18.03 -13.48
N PHE A 771 8.23 18.98 -13.13
CA PHE A 771 8.85 19.90 -14.10
C PHE A 771 9.88 19.17 -14.96
N THR A 772 10.75 18.41 -14.29
CA THR A 772 11.76 17.55 -14.88
C THR A 772 11.79 16.21 -14.14
N HIS A 773 12.66 15.30 -14.55
CA HIS A 773 12.90 14.06 -13.78
C HIS A 773 13.49 14.31 -12.39
N ARG A 774 14.07 15.49 -12.11
CA ARG A 774 14.71 15.87 -10.85
C ARG A 774 13.85 16.75 -9.95
N TYR A 775 13.00 17.58 -10.51
CA TYR A 775 12.25 18.59 -9.75
C TYR A 775 10.76 18.36 -9.90
N SER A 776 10.09 18.22 -8.77
CA SER A 776 8.62 18.21 -8.72
C SER A 776 8.12 19.09 -7.59
N VAL A 777 6.88 19.59 -7.76
CA VAL A 777 6.15 20.33 -6.74
C VAL A 777 4.93 19.52 -6.36
N SER A 778 4.75 19.32 -5.06
CA SER A 778 3.59 18.64 -4.49
C SER A 778 2.72 19.63 -3.73
N ALA A 779 1.41 19.45 -3.82
CA ALA A 779 0.42 20.23 -3.08
C ALA A 779 -0.60 19.29 -2.44
N ASN A 780 -1.01 19.61 -1.21
CA ASN A 780 -2.10 18.95 -0.51
C ASN A 780 -3.06 20.02 0.02
N LEU A 781 -4.33 19.97 -0.37
CA LEU A 781 -5.38 20.87 0.08
C LEU A 781 -6.49 20.08 0.74
N GLU A 782 -6.94 20.53 1.90
CA GLU A 782 -8.05 19.96 2.62
C GLU A 782 -9.01 21.07 3.07
N TYR A 783 -10.28 20.91 2.72
CA TYR A 783 -11.41 21.69 3.26
C TYR A 783 -12.41 20.72 3.85
N ALA A 784 -12.91 21.04 5.07
CA ALA A 784 -14.00 20.29 5.70
C ALA A 784 -14.88 21.21 6.52
N THR A 785 -16.20 20.98 6.51
CA THR A 785 -17.12 21.61 7.45
C THR A 785 -16.75 21.27 8.89
N GLY A 786 -17.00 22.22 9.79
CA GLY A 786 -16.71 22.08 11.21
C GLY A 786 -17.45 20.90 11.83
N ARG A 787 -16.79 20.17 12.75
CA ARG A 787 -17.41 19.08 13.51
C ARG A 787 -18.41 19.62 14.54
N PRO A 788 -19.38 18.79 14.96
CA PRO A 788 -20.34 19.17 15.98
C PRO A 788 -19.71 19.40 17.35
N VAL A 789 -20.32 20.29 18.12
CA VAL A 789 -19.92 20.61 19.47
C VAL A 789 -21.16 20.98 20.31
N THR A 790 -21.10 20.67 21.60
CA THR A 790 -22.06 21.12 22.61
C THR A 790 -21.55 22.41 23.24
N LEU A 791 -22.30 23.50 23.15
CA LEU A 791 -21.89 24.80 23.68
C LEU A 791 -22.61 25.12 25.00
N PRO A 792 -21.99 25.79 25.97
CA PRO A 792 -22.69 26.38 27.08
C PRO A 792 -23.54 27.54 26.57
N VAL A 793 -24.79 27.55 26.97
CA VAL A 793 -25.80 28.59 26.59
C VAL A 793 -26.09 29.58 27.72
N ALA A 794 -25.77 29.19 28.96
CA ALA A 794 -25.93 30.06 30.12
C ALA A 794 -24.93 29.67 31.21
N SER A 795 -24.62 30.60 32.08
CA SER A 795 -23.87 30.40 33.31
C SER A 795 -24.75 30.83 34.48
N PHE A 796 -24.81 30.03 35.53
CA PHE A 796 -25.57 30.32 36.73
C PHE A 796 -24.80 29.94 38.00
N ARG A 797 -25.17 30.53 39.13
CA ARG A 797 -24.53 30.25 40.41
C ARG A 797 -25.38 29.27 41.21
N TYR A 798 -24.79 28.17 41.63
CA TYR A 798 -25.44 27.15 42.43
C TYR A 798 -24.44 26.53 43.42
N GLY A 799 -24.84 26.39 44.69
CA GLY A 799 -24.00 25.78 45.73
C GLY A 799 -22.67 26.51 45.96
N GLY A 800 -22.61 27.82 45.79
CA GLY A 800 -21.40 28.64 45.98
C GLY A 800 -20.44 28.67 44.79
N GLY A 801 -20.67 27.88 43.74
CA GLY A 801 -19.88 27.80 42.52
C GLY A 801 -20.65 28.14 41.25
N TYR A 802 -19.93 28.52 40.20
CA TYR A 802 -20.49 28.68 38.85
C TYR A 802 -20.80 27.34 38.23
N ARG A 803 -21.94 27.24 37.54
CA ARG A 803 -22.38 26.10 36.75
C ARG A 803 -22.70 26.58 35.34
N LEU A 804 -22.44 25.72 34.35
CA LEU A 804 -22.80 26.00 32.97
C LEU A 804 -24.01 25.16 32.58
N ALA A 805 -24.97 25.78 31.92
CA ALA A 805 -26.06 25.12 31.23
C ALA A 805 -25.62 24.92 29.75
N TYR A 806 -25.76 23.75 29.24
CA TYR A 806 -25.32 23.39 27.90
C TYR A 806 -26.49 23.32 26.91
N SER A 807 -26.23 23.61 25.65
CA SER A 807 -27.13 23.34 24.54
C SER A 807 -27.47 21.86 24.42
N LEU A 808 -28.40 21.53 23.56
CA LEU A 808 -28.57 20.15 23.10
C LEU A 808 -27.23 19.57 22.60
N ARG A 809 -27.05 18.28 22.82
CA ARG A 809 -25.80 17.58 22.48
C ARG A 809 -25.50 17.71 21.00
N ASN A 810 -24.29 18.16 20.66
CA ASN A 810 -23.78 18.30 19.30
C ASN A 810 -24.67 19.18 18.37
N ALA A 811 -25.37 20.17 18.94
CA ALA A 811 -26.26 21.05 18.19
C ALA A 811 -25.54 22.14 17.39
N HIS A 812 -24.33 22.51 17.81
CA HIS A 812 -23.54 23.58 17.18
C HIS A 812 -22.34 22.99 16.45
N ARG A 813 -21.57 23.81 15.71
CA ARG A 813 -20.37 23.40 14.99
C ARG A 813 -19.21 24.36 15.28
N ILE A 814 -18.00 23.82 15.35
CA ILE A 814 -16.75 24.61 15.31
C ILE A 814 -16.58 25.19 13.90
N PRO A 815 -15.72 26.23 13.72
CA PRO A 815 -15.42 26.78 12.40
C PRO A 815 -14.90 25.73 11.42
N ASP A 816 -15.17 25.97 10.12
CA ASP A 816 -14.72 25.10 9.06
C ASP A 816 -13.20 25.00 9.01
N TYR A 817 -12.72 23.83 8.67
CA TYR A 817 -11.32 23.52 8.49
C TYR A 817 -10.85 23.85 7.08
N PHE A 818 -9.67 24.45 6.95
CA PHE A 818 -8.99 24.64 5.67
C PHE A 818 -7.49 24.60 5.85
N ARG A 819 -6.79 23.83 5.02
CA ARG A 819 -5.34 23.74 5.01
C ARG A 819 -4.81 23.57 3.59
N LEU A 820 -3.69 24.24 3.31
CA LEU A 820 -2.90 24.07 2.10
C LEU A 820 -1.44 23.81 2.49
N ASP A 821 -0.87 22.71 2.00
CA ASP A 821 0.52 22.33 2.18
C ASP A 821 1.22 22.28 0.82
N LEU A 822 2.46 22.76 0.75
CA LEU A 822 3.27 22.78 -0.47
C LEU A 822 4.66 22.19 -0.19
N ALA A 823 5.18 21.44 -1.15
CA ALA A 823 6.55 20.92 -1.10
C ALA A 823 7.23 20.91 -2.46
N VAL A 824 8.54 21.12 -2.45
CA VAL A 824 9.43 20.92 -3.58
C VAL A 824 10.24 19.67 -3.32
N ASN A 825 10.17 18.70 -4.22
CA ASN A 825 10.96 17.47 -4.16
C ASN A 825 12.08 17.56 -5.19
N ILE A 826 13.28 17.24 -4.73
CA ILE A 826 14.51 17.25 -5.53
C ILE A 826 15.07 15.83 -5.53
N ASP A 827 14.88 15.13 -6.64
CA ASP A 827 15.45 13.80 -6.86
C ASP A 827 16.84 13.94 -7.50
N PRO A 828 17.86 13.20 -7.07
CA PRO A 828 19.22 13.40 -7.54
C PRO A 828 19.42 12.89 -8.97
N GLY A 829 20.46 13.44 -9.60
CA GLY A 829 21.07 12.84 -10.79
C GLY A 829 22.15 11.83 -10.36
N HIS A 830 22.43 10.87 -11.20
CA HIS A 830 23.33 9.72 -11.01
C HIS A 830 24.82 10.01 -10.69
N TYR A 831 25.17 11.18 -10.14
CA TYR A 831 26.58 11.62 -10.03
C TYR A 831 27.27 11.40 -8.67
N LEU A 832 26.57 10.94 -7.63
CA LEU A 832 27.21 10.63 -6.35
C LEU A 832 27.42 9.12 -6.22
N ARG A 833 28.62 8.65 -6.63
CA ARG A 833 29.01 7.24 -6.74
C ARG A 833 29.05 6.45 -5.43
N GLN A 834 28.93 7.07 -4.27
CA GLN A 834 29.00 6.38 -2.96
C GLN A 834 27.65 6.15 -2.30
N PHE A 835 26.63 6.96 -2.64
CA PHE A 835 25.25 6.79 -2.18
C PHE A 835 24.37 6.68 -3.40
N SER A 836 23.70 5.54 -3.56
CA SER A 836 22.98 5.26 -4.81
C SER A 836 21.86 6.25 -5.11
N HIS A 837 21.19 6.82 -4.08
CA HIS A 837 20.16 7.85 -4.27
C HIS A 837 20.04 8.76 -3.06
N MET A 838 20.14 10.07 -3.26
CA MET A 838 19.90 11.09 -2.24
C MET A 838 18.78 12.00 -2.71
N SER A 839 17.67 12.10 -2.00
CA SER A 839 16.58 13.01 -2.31
C SER A 839 16.34 14.02 -1.20
N PHE A 840 15.93 15.23 -1.59
CA PHE A 840 15.56 16.31 -0.68
C PHE A 840 14.10 16.67 -0.89
N THR A 841 13.40 16.90 0.22
CA THR A 841 12.07 17.52 0.21
C THR A 841 12.11 18.75 1.09
N ILE A 842 11.72 19.88 0.52
CA ILE A 842 11.59 21.17 1.24
C ILE A 842 10.15 21.62 1.08
N GLY A 843 9.48 21.92 2.19
CA GLY A 843 8.08 22.29 2.13
C GLY A 843 7.62 23.17 3.27
N VAL A 844 6.37 23.56 3.18
CA VAL A 844 5.67 24.34 4.21
C VAL A 844 4.30 23.69 4.42
N TYR A 845 4.05 23.29 5.66
CA TYR A 845 2.74 22.84 6.13
C TYR A 845 1.92 24.05 6.56
N ASN A 846 0.63 24.06 6.26
CA ASN A 846 -0.31 25.15 6.53
C ASN A 846 0.18 26.51 5.99
N VAL A 847 0.46 26.60 4.68
CA VAL A 847 0.95 27.82 4.00
C VAL A 847 0.06 29.03 4.25
N THR A 848 -1.24 28.81 4.46
CA THR A 848 -2.25 29.86 4.68
C THR A 848 -2.24 30.45 6.08
N ALA A 849 -1.45 29.88 7.00
CA ALA A 849 -1.42 30.29 8.41
C ALA A 849 -2.80 30.28 9.09
N ARG A 850 -3.74 29.45 8.59
CA ARG A 850 -5.07 29.40 9.17
C ARG A 850 -5.04 28.72 10.52
N LYS A 851 -5.65 29.34 11.52
CA LYS A 851 -5.85 28.79 12.86
C LYS A 851 -7.07 27.85 12.83
N ASN A 852 -6.83 26.58 12.54
CA ASN A 852 -7.88 25.58 12.52
C ASN A 852 -8.25 25.16 13.94
N ALA A 853 -9.53 25.22 14.28
CA ALA A 853 -10.00 24.85 15.61
C ALA A 853 -9.90 23.32 15.80
N TYR A 854 -9.10 22.88 16.78
CA TYR A 854 -9.01 21.49 17.21
C TYR A 854 -10.08 21.17 18.26
N SER A 855 -10.22 22.03 19.26
CA SER A 855 -11.17 21.89 20.36
C SER A 855 -11.65 23.25 20.82
N VAL A 856 -12.81 23.26 21.48
CA VAL A 856 -13.34 24.43 22.16
C VAL A 856 -13.44 24.06 23.63
N TYR A 857 -12.95 24.94 24.50
CA TYR A 857 -13.10 24.82 25.92
C TYR A 857 -13.72 26.12 26.49
N PHE A 858 -14.37 26.00 27.63
CA PHE A 858 -15.17 27.04 28.23
C PHE A 858 -14.69 27.33 29.65
N THR A 859 -14.54 28.58 29.94
CA THR A 859 -14.27 29.08 31.30
C THR A 859 -15.40 30.05 31.70
N PRO A 860 -15.52 30.42 32.97
CA PRO A 860 -16.46 31.45 33.38
C PRO A 860 -16.28 32.80 32.66
N GLU A 861 -15.06 33.08 32.19
CA GLU A 861 -14.67 34.31 31.49
C GLU A 861 -15.00 34.27 29.99
N GLY A 862 -15.19 33.08 29.39
CA GLY A 862 -15.50 33.01 27.98
C GLY A 862 -15.21 31.62 27.32
N SER A 863 -15.38 31.59 26.02
CA SER A 863 -15.07 30.44 25.21
C SER A 863 -13.75 30.64 24.47
N TYR A 864 -12.92 29.60 24.44
CA TYR A 864 -11.62 29.59 23.79
C TYR A 864 -11.52 28.47 22.80
N MET A 865 -10.88 28.73 21.65
CA MET A 865 -10.58 27.72 20.65
C MET A 865 -9.09 27.32 20.72
N LEU A 866 -8.85 26.05 20.87
CA LEU A 866 -7.50 25.48 20.78
C LEU A 866 -7.19 25.16 19.32
N SER A 867 -6.06 25.65 18.82
CA SER A 867 -5.49 25.31 17.50
C SER A 867 -4.08 24.79 17.71
N VAL A 868 -3.74 23.67 17.06
CA VAL A 868 -2.42 23.01 17.24
C VAL A 868 -1.39 23.61 16.30
N PHE A 869 -1.65 23.60 15.00
CA PHE A 869 -0.74 24.11 13.98
C PHE A 869 -1.23 25.45 13.41
N ALA A 870 -1.16 26.48 14.25
CA ALA A 870 -1.72 27.81 13.98
C ALA A 870 -0.86 28.71 13.06
N CYS A 871 0.32 28.22 12.61
CA CYS A 871 1.27 28.98 11.78
C CYS A 871 1.84 28.09 10.66
N PRO A 872 2.44 28.70 9.63
CA PRO A 872 3.19 27.93 8.62
C PRO A 872 4.37 27.21 9.29
N ILE A 873 4.54 25.92 9.01
CA ILE A 873 5.62 25.11 9.53
C ILE A 873 6.53 24.72 8.37
N PRO A 874 7.71 25.36 8.21
CA PRO A 874 8.68 24.95 7.22
C PRO A 874 9.34 23.63 7.65
N TYR A 875 9.65 22.79 6.68
CA TYR A 875 10.34 21.55 6.91
C TYR A 875 11.32 21.22 5.79
N ILE A 876 12.34 20.44 6.17
CA ILE A 876 13.29 19.84 5.26
C ILE A 876 13.48 18.38 5.63
N ASN A 877 13.55 17.52 4.64
CA ASN A 877 13.80 16.10 4.81
C ASN A 877 14.84 15.62 3.79
N LEU A 878 15.83 14.90 4.27
CA LEU A 878 16.87 14.26 3.49
C LEU A 878 16.67 12.75 3.54
N ASN A 879 16.60 12.12 2.39
CA ASN A 879 16.54 10.67 2.27
C ASN A 879 17.75 10.16 1.49
N LEU A 880 18.43 9.18 2.07
CA LEU A 880 19.58 8.49 1.50
C LEU A 880 19.20 7.02 1.32
N LYS A 881 19.53 6.44 0.14
CA LYS A 881 19.43 4.99 -0.10
C LYS A 881 20.81 4.48 -0.54
N PHE A 882 21.22 3.28 -0.10
CA PHE A 882 22.52 2.69 -0.40
C PHE A 882 22.45 1.16 -0.58
#